data_082ee0a7070a61a0c1afe3eb058c7dee
#
_entry.id   082ee0a7070a61a0c1afe3eb058c7dee
#
_cell.length_a   1.000
_cell.length_b   1.000
_cell.length_c   1.000
_cell.angle_alpha   90.00
_cell.angle_beta   90.00
_cell.angle_gamma   90.00
#
_symmetry.space_group_name_H-M   'P 1'
#
loop_
_entity.id
_entity.type
_entity.pdbx_description
1 polymer ?
#
loop_
_entity_poly.entity_id
_entity_poly.type
_entity_poly.pdbx_seq_one_letter_code
_entity_poly.pdbx_strand_id
1 'polypeptide(L)'
;MSDTHVISLPVLPLRDIVVFPHMIVPLFVGREKSIKALEAVMVEEKQIILVTQKEAALEDPDASGLYGTGTIGTILQLLKLPDGAVKVLVEGGERVALNTDALQNENGYLVVEAEIAEQFGDLGAETAALSRATTQQFEQYIKLNKKIASEVLNAVEQIDEADKIADMIASHLAVKISEKQELLENLDIHARLERVFGYMEGEIGALQVEKRVRNRVKRQMEKTQREYYLNEQMKAIQKELGENENGVNELDEIETQLKDAKMPKAALEKGEAELKKLRNMGPMSAEATVVRNYLEWILALPWRKSSRLKKDIDAARAVLDADHYGLDKVKDRIVEFLAVQQRTKTMKGPILCLVGPPGVGKTSLGKSIAKATGRNYVRMALGGVRDEAEIRGHRRTYIGSMPGKVLQGMKKAGTKNPLFLLDEVDKLGADWRGDPTSALLEVLDPAQNNSFQDHYLEVDFDLSNVMFITTANTLNMPQPLMDRMEIIRLSGYTEDEKLEIAKRHLVSKQVKDHGLKDGELVISDDALRDVIRLYTREAGVRNLEREIAKIARKTVTAIVAGKATSVTVTAENLDDYLGVKRFRFGEVEDQDQIGVTTGLAWTEVGGELLNIEAVKVPGKGKVTATGKLGDVMKESIQAAEFFIKSRAQSYGIDLEELAKHDVHVHVPEGATPKDGPSAGVGMATSIISAISGIEVRRDVAMTGEITLRGRVLPIGGLKEKLLAAQRGGLTTVLIPKDNEKDLADIPDNVKSALKIVPVAMVDEALSAALVHEPVPFAISGLPDMVTESGPTVAETVENSGDIVAH
;
A
#
# COMPACT_ATOMS: atom_id res chain seq x y z
N MET A 1 0.72 54.05 21.60
CA MET A 1 0.65 52.76 22.28
C MET A 1 -0.81 52.38 22.24
N SER A 2 -1.20 51.60 21.27
CA SER A 2 -2.55 51.04 21.18
C SER A 2 -2.67 50.00 22.29
N ASP A 3 -3.66 50.08 23.13
CA ASP A 3 -4.04 49.04 24.07
C ASP A 3 -4.38 47.77 23.27
N THR A 4 -3.44 46.85 23.15
CA THR A 4 -3.71 45.52 22.59
C THR A 4 -4.62 44.81 23.59
N HIS A 5 -5.86 44.59 23.24
CA HIS A 5 -6.81 43.80 24.03
C HIS A 5 -6.39 42.34 23.97
N VAL A 6 -5.59 41.90 24.94
CA VAL A 6 -5.30 40.47 25.16
C VAL A 6 -6.50 39.85 25.86
N ILE A 7 -7.05 38.82 25.27
CA ILE A 7 -8.18 38.04 25.80
C ILE A 7 -7.71 36.62 26.11
N SER A 8 -8.14 36.10 27.24
CA SER A 8 -7.86 34.71 27.63
C SER A 8 -9.16 33.92 27.53
N LEU A 9 -9.23 32.98 26.60
CA LEU A 9 -10.43 32.18 26.31
C LEU A 9 -10.10 30.69 26.14
N PRO A 10 -11.05 29.80 26.46
CA PRO A 10 -10.96 28.39 26.13
C PRO A 10 -10.83 28.14 24.60
N VAL A 11 -10.10 27.09 24.26
CA VAL A 11 -9.80 26.74 22.86
C VAL A 11 -10.55 25.47 22.46
N LEU A 12 -11.15 25.49 21.29
CA LEU A 12 -11.77 24.34 20.64
C LEU A 12 -10.97 23.95 19.38
N PRO A 13 -10.13 22.92 19.44
CA PRO A 13 -9.39 22.44 18.28
C PRO A 13 -10.31 21.75 17.26
N LEU A 14 -10.26 22.21 16.01
CA LEU A 14 -11.07 21.71 14.89
C LEU A 14 -10.21 20.83 13.96
N ARG A 15 -10.74 19.67 13.55
CA ARG A 15 -9.97 18.68 12.74
C ARG A 15 -9.96 18.99 11.24
N ASP A 16 -11.10 19.36 10.71
CA ASP A 16 -11.38 19.33 9.26
C ASP A 16 -12.12 20.57 8.74
N ILE A 17 -12.19 21.60 9.55
CA ILE A 17 -12.88 22.84 9.20
C ILE A 17 -12.10 24.07 9.68
N VAL A 18 -12.10 25.11 8.85
CA VAL A 18 -11.67 26.45 9.20
C VAL A 18 -12.91 27.30 9.33
N VAL A 19 -13.10 27.95 10.47
CA VAL A 19 -14.24 28.83 10.74
C VAL A 19 -13.83 30.27 10.45
N PHE A 20 -14.53 30.88 9.51
CA PHE A 20 -14.32 32.29 9.16
C PHE A 20 -15.27 33.20 9.97
N PRO A 21 -14.96 34.50 10.08
CA PRO A 21 -15.91 35.51 10.60
C PRO A 21 -17.28 35.41 9.92
N HIS A 22 -18.33 35.60 10.70
CA HIS A 22 -19.75 35.54 10.27
C HIS A 22 -20.22 34.18 9.74
N MET A 23 -19.40 33.12 9.83
CA MET A 23 -19.79 31.78 9.46
C MET A 23 -20.57 31.11 10.59
N ILE A 24 -21.76 30.61 10.30
CA ILE A 24 -22.54 29.79 11.24
C ILE A 24 -22.36 28.33 10.87
N VAL A 25 -21.82 27.54 11.79
CA VAL A 25 -21.49 26.14 11.51
C VAL A 25 -21.88 25.23 12.67
N PRO A 26 -22.54 24.07 12.39
CA PRO A 26 -22.75 23.03 13.36
C PRO A 26 -21.47 22.17 13.50
N LEU A 27 -20.95 22.07 14.72
CA LEU A 27 -19.80 21.25 15.05
C LEU A 27 -20.23 20.05 15.88
N PHE A 28 -19.62 18.88 15.65
CA PHE A 28 -19.78 17.69 16.45
C PHE A 28 -18.52 17.47 17.29
N VAL A 29 -18.65 17.57 18.61
CA VAL A 29 -17.56 17.54 19.56
C VAL A 29 -17.67 16.30 20.41
N GLY A 30 -16.68 15.39 20.28
CA GLY A 30 -16.62 14.12 21.01
C GLY A 30 -15.45 14.03 22.00
N ARG A 31 -14.48 14.95 21.94
CA ARG A 31 -13.30 14.94 22.84
C ARG A 31 -13.67 15.47 24.22
N GLU A 32 -13.25 14.75 25.26
CA GLU A 32 -13.55 15.11 26.65
C GLU A 32 -13.07 16.53 27.02
N LYS A 33 -11.84 16.90 26.63
CA LYS A 33 -11.29 18.24 26.87
C LYS A 33 -12.11 19.33 26.17
N SER A 34 -12.52 19.08 24.94
CA SER A 34 -13.33 20.02 24.15
C SER A 34 -14.75 20.15 24.70
N ILE A 35 -15.34 19.08 25.22
CA ILE A 35 -16.65 19.11 25.87
C ILE A 35 -16.59 19.93 27.16
N LYS A 36 -15.54 19.74 27.97
CA LYS A 36 -15.31 20.53 29.18
C LYS A 36 -15.12 22.02 28.87
N ALA A 37 -14.40 22.35 27.80
CA ALA A 37 -14.25 23.74 27.35
C ALA A 37 -15.60 24.36 27.00
N LEU A 38 -16.45 23.66 26.25
CA LEU A 38 -17.80 24.12 25.90
C LEU A 38 -18.70 24.29 27.14
N GLU A 39 -18.62 23.36 28.08
CA GLU A 39 -19.40 23.44 29.32
C GLU A 39 -18.96 24.64 30.20
N ALA A 40 -17.68 24.89 30.29
CA ALA A 40 -17.16 26.05 31.02
C ALA A 40 -17.63 27.38 30.43
N VAL A 41 -17.55 27.52 29.11
CA VAL A 41 -17.95 28.72 28.38
C VAL A 41 -19.48 29.00 28.44
N MET A 42 -20.30 27.94 28.54
CA MET A 42 -21.78 28.12 28.66
C MET A 42 -22.20 28.80 29.96
N VAL A 43 -21.35 28.81 30.97
CA VAL A 43 -21.62 29.47 32.25
C VAL A 43 -21.25 30.98 32.23
N GLU A 44 -20.36 31.37 31.31
CA GLU A 44 -19.80 32.72 31.18
C GLU A 44 -20.34 33.47 29.94
N GLU A 45 -19.44 34.03 29.13
CA GLU A 45 -19.76 34.90 28.01
C GLU A 45 -20.14 34.16 26.73
N LYS A 46 -20.16 32.84 26.70
CA LYS A 46 -20.43 31.98 25.55
C LYS A 46 -19.45 32.16 24.38
N GLN A 47 -18.25 32.65 24.65
CA GLN A 47 -17.19 32.87 23.69
C GLN A 47 -16.09 31.82 23.81
N ILE A 48 -15.66 31.26 22.70
CA ILE A 48 -14.63 30.22 22.63
C ILE A 48 -13.75 30.45 21.41
N ILE A 49 -12.44 30.17 21.50
CA ILE A 49 -11.56 30.30 20.35
C ILE A 49 -11.65 29.02 19.53
N LEU A 50 -11.96 29.17 18.24
CA LEU A 50 -12.02 28.12 17.24
C LEU A 50 -10.70 28.12 16.46
N VAL A 51 -9.93 27.06 16.56
CA VAL A 51 -8.63 26.95 15.87
C VAL A 51 -8.50 25.62 15.17
N THR A 52 -8.00 25.63 13.93
CA THR A 52 -7.84 24.43 13.12
C THR A 52 -6.54 23.71 13.48
N GLN A 53 -6.56 22.38 13.45
CA GLN A 53 -5.37 21.54 13.60
C GLN A 53 -4.60 21.44 12.29
N LYS A 54 -3.25 21.39 12.39
CA LYS A 54 -2.39 21.15 11.21
C LYS A 54 -2.53 19.71 10.68
N GLU A 55 -2.71 18.75 11.59
CA GLU A 55 -2.91 17.33 11.26
C GLU A 55 -4.22 16.83 11.87
N ALA A 56 -5.16 16.43 11.03
CA ALA A 56 -6.49 15.95 11.46
C ALA A 56 -6.45 14.64 12.28
N ALA A 57 -5.37 13.86 12.15
CA ALA A 57 -5.20 12.57 12.83
C ALA A 57 -4.79 12.70 14.32
N LEU A 58 -4.27 13.83 14.75
CA LEU A 58 -3.88 14.05 16.15
C LEU A 58 -5.12 14.10 17.04
N GLU A 59 -5.17 13.20 18.03
CA GLU A 59 -6.29 13.18 18.98
C GLU A 59 -6.19 14.30 20.04
N ASP A 60 -4.98 14.61 20.49
CA ASP A 60 -4.71 15.62 21.52
C ASP A 60 -3.62 16.58 21.01
N PRO A 61 -3.99 17.64 20.26
CA PRO A 61 -3.02 18.58 19.69
C PRO A 61 -2.39 19.44 20.78
N ASP A 62 -1.08 19.53 20.72
CA ASP A 62 -0.29 20.49 21.47
C ASP A 62 -0.17 21.84 20.71
N ALA A 63 0.57 22.79 21.28
CA ALA A 63 0.82 24.09 20.68
C ALA A 63 1.37 24.02 19.24
N SER A 64 2.21 23.02 18.95
CA SER A 64 2.81 22.84 17.62
C SER A 64 1.83 22.28 16.58
N GLY A 65 0.81 21.54 17.04
CA GLY A 65 -0.23 20.92 16.23
C GLY A 65 -1.36 21.86 15.82
N LEU A 66 -1.41 23.08 16.36
CA LEU A 66 -2.43 24.08 16.05
C LEU A 66 -1.89 25.17 15.11
N TYR A 67 -2.78 25.81 14.36
CA TYR A 67 -2.43 27.02 13.62
C TYR A 67 -2.35 28.24 14.55
N GLY A 68 -1.58 29.24 14.15
CA GLY A 68 -1.38 30.45 14.95
C GLY A 68 -2.51 31.46 14.89
N THR A 69 -3.47 31.29 13.99
CA THR A 69 -4.62 32.19 13.83
C THR A 69 -5.90 31.40 13.92
N GLY A 70 -6.83 31.89 14.73
CA GLY A 70 -8.16 31.34 14.89
C GLY A 70 -9.24 32.40 14.81
N THR A 71 -10.45 32.03 15.21
CA THR A 71 -11.62 32.91 15.21
C THR A 71 -12.32 32.79 16.56
N ILE A 72 -12.74 33.88 17.15
CA ILE A 72 -13.61 33.86 18.34
C ILE A 72 -14.98 33.32 17.89
N GLY A 73 -15.42 32.24 18.50
CA GLY A 73 -16.72 31.66 18.22
C GLY A 73 -17.72 31.99 19.32
N THR A 74 -18.91 32.46 18.96
CA THR A 74 -20.03 32.62 19.87
C THR A 74 -20.94 31.40 19.80
N ILE A 75 -21.21 30.78 20.95
CA ILE A 75 -22.09 29.60 21.00
C ILE A 75 -23.56 30.03 20.94
N LEU A 76 -24.21 29.67 19.84
CA LEU A 76 -25.64 29.97 19.61
C LEU A 76 -26.55 28.89 20.26
N GLN A 77 -26.16 27.61 20.12
CA GLN A 77 -26.93 26.48 20.62
C GLN A 77 -26.01 25.30 20.95
N LEU A 78 -26.29 24.62 22.06
CA LEU A 78 -25.59 23.40 22.46
C LEU A 78 -26.60 22.29 22.73
N LEU A 79 -26.38 21.11 22.12
CA LEU A 79 -27.24 19.94 22.27
C LEU A 79 -26.39 18.71 22.63
N LYS A 80 -26.64 18.11 23.78
CA LYS A 80 -25.99 16.84 24.17
C LYS A 80 -26.67 15.68 23.47
N LEU A 81 -25.87 14.80 22.86
CA LEU A 81 -26.34 13.62 22.15
C LEU A 81 -26.29 12.38 23.07
N PRO A 82 -27.08 11.32 22.78
CA PRO A 82 -27.14 10.12 23.62
C PRO A 82 -25.84 9.33 23.70
N ASP A 83 -24.95 9.48 22.73
CA ASP A 83 -23.62 8.85 22.64
C ASP A 83 -22.53 9.57 23.46
N GLY A 84 -22.91 10.65 24.15
CA GLY A 84 -22.01 11.49 24.94
C GLY A 84 -21.32 12.60 24.16
N ALA A 85 -21.46 12.65 22.84
CA ALA A 85 -20.98 13.76 22.03
C ALA A 85 -21.87 15.01 22.18
N VAL A 86 -21.33 16.17 21.85
CA VAL A 86 -22.04 17.44 21.89
C VAL A 86 -22.13 18.01 20.49
N LYS A 87 -23.34 18.32 20.04
CA LYS A 87 -23.57 19.12 18.84
C LYS A 87 -23.69 20.58 19.26
N VAL A 88 -22.81 21.42 18.76
CA VAL A 88 -22.80 22.84 19.05
C VAL A 88 -22.94 23.64 17.75
N LEU A 89 -23.80 24.66 17.77
CA LEU A 89 -23.92 25.64 16.70
C LEU A 89 -23.15 26.88 17.12
N VAL A 90 -22.12 27.23 16.34
CA VAL A 90 -21.24 28.36 16.62
C VAL A 90 -21.29 29.37 15.48
N GLU A 91 -21.18 30.64 15.81
CA GLU A 91 -21.00 31.75 14.89
C GLU A 91 -19.58 32.29 15.03
N GLY A 92 -18.83 32.37 13.93
CA GLY A 92 -17.51 32.97 13.89
C GLY A 92 -17.58 34.49 14.06
N GLY A 93 -16.80 35.02 14.98
CA GLY A 93 -16.66 36.43 15.22
C GLY A 93 -15.32 36.97 14.68
N GLU A 94 -14.55 37.69 15.49
CA GLU A 94 -13.30 38.32 15.10
C GLU A 94 -12.16 37.33 14.97
N ARG A 95 -11.18 37.63 14.12
CA ARG A 95 -9.93 36.89 14.02
C ARG A 95 -9.05 37.16 15.22
N VAL A 96 -8.33 36.14 15.65
CA VAL A 96 -7.38 36.26 16.76
C VAL A 96 -6.06 35.59 16.40
N ALA A 97 -4.98 36.28 16.78
CA ALA A 97 -3.64 35.70 16.78
C ALA A 97 -3.39 35.03 18.13
N LEU A 98 -3.06 33.76 18.10
CA LEU A 98 -2.88 32.94 19.30
C LEU A 98 -1.43 33.01 19.78
N ASN A 99 -1.23 33.24 21.04
CA ASN A 99 0.06 33.02 21.69
C ASN A 99 0.20 31.52 22.01
N THR A 100 0.61 30.73 21.01
CA THR A 100 0.72 29.27 21.16
C THR A 100 1.69 28.84 22.25
N ASP A 101 2.68 29.68 22.61
CA ASP A 101 3.62 29.40 23.68
C ASP A 101 2.99 29.56 25.08
N ALA A 102 1.89 30.31 25.19
CA ALA A 102 1.09 30.50 26.39
C ALA A 102 -0.11 29.55 26.51
N LEU A 103 -0.17 28.49 25.67
CA LEU A 103 -1.24 27.48 25.73
C LEU A 103 -1.15 26.69 27.04
N GLN A 104 -2.19 26.79 27.88
CA GLN A 104 -2.25 26.13 29.19
C GLN A 104 -3.41 25.14 29.25
N ASN A 105 -3.24 24.09 30.04
CA ASN A 105 -4.34 23.16 30.32
C ASN A 105 -4.89 23.51 31.72
N GLU A 106 -6.00 24.22 31.74
CA GLU A 106 -6.67 24.61 32.98
C GLU A 106 -7.94 23.77 33.15
N ASN A 107 -8.18 23.25 34.33
CA ASN A 107 -9.37 22.48 34.67
C ASN A 107 -9.72 21.33 33.70
N GLY A 108 -8.71 20.84 32.93
CA GLY A 108 -8.86 19.73 31.98
C GLY A 108 -9.33 20.15 30.58
N TYR A 109 -9.21 21.43 30.21
CA TYR A 109 -9.38 21.96 28.87
C TYR A 109 -8.29 22.97 28.53
N LEU A 110 -8.15 23.29 27.24
CA LEU A 110 -7.10 24.21 26.77
C LEU A 110 -7.58 25.65 26.83
N VAL A 111 -6.73 26.53 27.35
CA VAL A 111 -6.91 27.98 27.41
C VAL A 111 -5.69 28.64 26.75
N VAL A 112 -5.93 29.70 26.01
CA VAL A 112 -4.84 30.48 25.38
C VAL A 112 -5.09 31.97 25.50
N GLU A 113 -4.00 32.68 25.61
CA GLU A 113 -3.99 34.13 25.42
C GLU A 113 -3.96 34.45 23.94
N ALA A 114 -4.87 35.31 23.50
CA ALA A 114 -4.98 35.69 22.11
C ALA A 114 -5.17 37.21 21.97
N GLU A 115 -4.66 37.75 20.88
CA GLU A 115 -4.84 39.14 20.51
C GLU A 115 -5.79 39.27 19.34
N ILE A 116 -6.70 40.25 19.36
CA ILE A 116 -7.56 40.51 18.22
C ILE A 116 -6.70 40.95 17.04
N ALA A 117 -6.79 40.24 15.93
CA ALA A 117 -6.03 40.52 14.72
C ALA A 117 -6.76 41.57 13.86
N GLU A 118 -6.31 42.79 13.98
CA GLU A 118 -6.86 43.92 13.20
C GLU A 118 -6.61 43.73 11.71
N GLN A 119 -7.67 43.79 10.92
CA GLN A 119 -7.56 43.75 9.47
C GLN A 119 -7.13 45.09 8.92
N PHE A 120 -6.35 45.07 7.86
CA PHE A 120 -5.87 46.27 7.18
C PHE A 120 -6.02 46.16 5.67
N GLY A 121 -5.87 47.23 4.96
CA GLY A 121 -5.92 47.29 3.51
C GLY A 121 -6.54 48.59 3.01
N ASP A 122 -6.20 48.98 1.80
CA ASP A 122 -6.84 50.15 1.15
C ASP A 122 -8.21 49.75 0.60
N LEU A 123 -9.27 50.34 1.13
CA LEU A 123 -10.65 50.17 0.69
C LEU A 123 -11.02 51.09 -0.52
N GLY A 124 -10.02 51.47 -1.29
CA GLY A 124 -10.19 52.32 -2.48
C GLY A 124 -10.97 51.66 -3.64
N ALA A 125 -11.01 52.37 -4.76
CA ALA A 125 -11.77 51.97 -5.94
C ALA A 125 -11.31 50.62 -6.53
N GLU A 126 -10.04 50.25 -6.34
CA GLU A 126 -9.46 48.96 -6.81
C GLU A 126 -10.01 47.78 -6.03
N THR A 127 -10.02 47.84 -4.70
CA THR A 127 -10.60 46.81 -3.82
C THR A 127 -12.09 46.66 -4.06
N ALA A 128 -12.82 47.77 -4.29
CA ALA A 128 -14.25 47.72 -4.60
C ALA A 128 -14.53 47.10 -5.99
N ALA A 129 -13.62 47.29 -6.94
CA ALA A 129 -13.73 46.67 -8.28
C ALA A 129 -13.43 45.15 -8.17
N LEU A 130 -12.40 44.77 -7.42
CA LEU A 130 -12.02 43.39 -7.17
C LEU A 130 -13.12 42.64 -6.41
N SER A 131 -13.73 43.24 -5.40
CA SER A 131 -14.86 42.67 -4.66
C SER A 131 -16.04 42.34 -5.57
N ARG A 132 -16.42 43.26 -6.46
CA ARG A 132 -17.47 43.01 -7.47
C ARG A 132 -17.09 41.89 -8.44
N ALA A 133 -15.84 41.88 -8.91
CA ALA A 133 -15.35 40.82 -9.80
C ALA A 133 -15.36 39.45 -9.12
N THR A 134 -14.99 39.42 -7.84
CA THR A 134 -15.00 38.20 -7.01
C THR A 134 -16.44 37.66 -6.79
N THR A 135 -17.40 38.55 -6.53
CA THR A 135 -18.84 38.19 -6.43
C THR A 135 -19.38 37.64 -7.75
N GLN A 136 -19.04 38.29 -8.87
CA GLN A 136 -19.46 37.82 -10.19
C GLN A 136 -18.82 36.43 -10.54
N GLN A 137 -17.59 36.21 -10.15
CA GLN A 137 -16.93 34.93 -10.36
C GLN A 137 -17.53 33.84 -9.44
N PHE A 138 -17.93 34.20 -8.23
CA PHE A 138 -18.64 33.30 -7.32
C PHE A 138 -20.01 32.85 -7.86
N GLU A 139 -20.74 33.74 -8.56
CA GLU A 139 -21.94 33.34 -9.30
C GLU A 139 -21.64 32.25 -10.35
N GLN A 140 -20.52 32.35 -11.09
CA GLN A 140 -20.09 31.32 -12.04
C GLN A 140 -19.72 30.01 -11.34
N TYR A 141 -19.04 30.10 -10.20
CA TYR A 141 -18.65 28.93 -9.38
C TYR A 141 -19.89 28.19 -8.89
N ILE A 142 -20.88 28.87 -8.33
CA ILE A 142 -22.15 28.27 -7.88
C ILE A 142 -22.91 27.60 -9.04
N LYS A 143 -22.97 28.23 -10.22
CA LYS A 143 -23.62 27.63 -11.41
C LYS A 143 -22.98 26.30 -11.84
N LEU A 144 -21.70 26.12 -11.56
CA LEU A 144 -20.94 24.90 -11.87
C LEU A 144 -20.95 23.89 -10.72
N ASN A 145 -20.92 24.36 -9.48
CA ASN A 145 -20.88 23.56 -8.27
C ASN A 145 -22.27 23.39 -7.66
N LYS A 146 -22.98 22.32 -8.04
CA LYS A 146 -24.34 22.02 -7.56
C LYS A 146 -24.45 21.69 -6.06
N LYS A 147 -23.34 21.65 -5.32
CA LYS A 147 -23.34 21.38 -3.88
C LYS A 147 -23.63 22.63 -3.05
N ILE A 148 -23.51 23.81 -3.62
CA ILE A 148 -23.78 25.10 -2.94
C ILE A 148 -25.19 25.55 -3.31
N ALA A 149 -25.96 25.90 -2.32
CA ALA A 149 -27.32 26.40 -2.50
C ALA A 149 -27.30 27.82 -3.14
N SER A 150 -28.23 28.10 -4.02
CA SER A 150 -28.32 29.42 -4.71
C SER A 150 -28.60 30.58 -3.76
N GLU A 151 -29.16 30.30 -2.58
CA GLU A 151 -29.45 31.28 -1.52
C GLU A 151 -28.16 31.94 -0.98
N VAL A 152 -27.03 31.24 -1.05
CA VAL A 152 -25.73 31.78 -0.64
C VAL A 152 -25.31 32.95 -1.53
N LEU A 153 -25.62 32.91 -2.82
CA LEU A 153 -25.33 34.02 -3.73
C LEU A 153 -26.08 35.27 -3.32
N ASN A 154 -27.38 35.13 -3.02
CA ASN A 154 -28.20 36.26 -2.59
C ASN A 154 -27.67 36.86 -1.27
N ALA A 155 -27.13 36.05 -0.38
CA ALA A 155 -26.54 36.52 0.86
C ALA A 155 -25.24 37.33 0.60
N VAL A 156 -24.39 36.86 -0.32
CA VAL A 156 -23.14 37.55 -0.69
C VAL A 156 -23.43 38.87 -1.44
N GLU A 157 -24.46 38.90 -2.28
CA GLU A 157 -24.86 40.12 -3.01
C GLU A 157 -25.42 41.22 -2.10
N GLN A 158 -25.87 40.88 -0.88
CA GLN A 158 -26.39 41.86 0.10
C GLN A 158 -25.28 42.43 1.00
N ILE A 159 -24.06 41.99 0.85
CA ILE A 159 -22.91 42.44 1.66
C ILE A 159 -22.16 43.50 0.87
N ASP A 160 -21.96 44.67 1.46
CA ASP A 160 -21.18 45.76 0.86
C ASP A 160 -19.69 45.74 1.29
N GLU A 161 -19.37 45.14 2.46
CA GLU A 161 -18.04 45.15 3.02
C GLU A 161 -17.16 44.05 2.37
N ALA A 162 -16.03 44.47 1.82
CA ALA A 162 -15.10 43.64 1.05
C ALA A 162 -14.49 42.47 1.86
N ASP A 163 -14.23 42.69 3.14
CA ASP A 163 -13.72 41.69 4.10
C ASP A 163 -14.75 40.58 4.34
N LYS A 164 -16.01 40.95 4.54
CA LYS A 164 -17.11 39.98 4.75
C LYS A 164 -17.43 39.19 3.49
N ILE A 165 -17.33 39.83 2.31
CA ILE A 165 -17.48 39.12 1.01
C ILE A 165 -16.38 38.06 0.85
N ALA A 166 -15.11 38.42 1.12
CA ALA A 166 -13.99 37.52 1.03
C ALA A 166 -14.17 36.30 1.96
N ASP A 167 -14.57 36.52 3.19
CA ASP A 167 -14.76 35.49 4.21
C ASP A 167 -15.94 34.57 3.92
N MET A 168 -17.05 35.14 3.50
CA MET A 168 -18.23 34.37 3.10
C MET A 168 -17.93 33.45 1.91
N ILE A 169 -17.27 33.96 0.88
CA ILE A 169 -16.87 33.15 -0.28
C ILE A 169 -15.85 32.09 0.13
N ALA A 170 -14.79 32.44 0.90
CA ALA A 170 -13.77 31.52 1.37
C ALA A 170 -14.36 30.33 2.13
N SER A 171 -15.41 30.57 2.94
CA SER A 171 -16.08 29.50 3.69
C SER A 171 -16.67 28.43 2.78
N HIS A 172 -17.17 28.80 1.59
CA HIS A 172 -17.83 27.91 0.63
C HIS A 172 -16.91 27.33 -0.46
N LEU A 173 -15.62 27.72 -0.53
CA LEU A 173 -14.67 27.14 -1.47
C LEU A 173 -14.36 25.68 -1.14
N ALA A 174 -14.22 24.84 -2.16
CA ALA A 174 -13.87 23.42 -2.03
C ALA A 174 -12.35 23.18 -2.08
N VAL A 175 -11.57 24.08 -1.45
CA VAL A 175 -10.12 24.01 -1.38
C VAL A 175 -9.63 23.30 -0.12
N LYS A 176 -8.34 22.98 -0.04
CA LYS A 176 -7.73 22.28 1.11
C LYS A 176 -7.80 23.13 2.37
N ILE A 177 -7.77 22.45 3.52
CA ILE A 177 -7.79 23.10 4.84
C ILE A 177 -6.63 24.10 4.99
N SER A 178 -5.42 23.73 4.54
CA SER A 178 -4.25 24.61 4.55
C SER A 178 -4.45 25.89 3.73
N GLU A 179 -5.12 25.79 2.61
CA GLU A 179 -5.44 26.93 1.73
C GLU A 179 -6.52 27.83 2.35
N LYS A 180 -7.55 27.23 2.99
CA LYS A 180 -8.54 27.98 3.78
C LYS A 180 -7.90 28.70 4.97
N GLN A 181 -6.98 28.03 5.65
CA GLN A 181 -6.27 28.62 6.78
C GLN A 181 -5.39 29.80 6.34
N GLU A 182 -4.73 29.69 5.19
CA GLU A 182 -3.98 30.79 4.59
C GLU A 182 -4.85 32.00 4.29
N LEU A 183 -6.09 31.80 3.89
CA LEU A 183 -7.08 32.89 3.70
C LEU A 183 -7.50 33.50 5.03
N LEU A 184 -7.64 32.69 6.09
CA LEU A 184 -7.96 33.19 7.42
C LEU A 184 -6.81 34.00 8.02
N GLU A 185 -5.55 33.60 7.81
CA GLU A 185 -4.34 34.25 8.30
C GLU A 185 -4.01 35.55 7.57
N ASN A 186 -4.52 35.73 6.36
CA ASN A 186 -4.27 36.94 5.59
C ASN A 186 -5.14 38.11 6.06
N LEU A 187 -4.52 39.04 6.77
CA LEU A 187 -5.17 40.23 7.36
C LEU A 187 -5.34 41.39 6.35
N ASP A 188 -4.60 41.37 5.25
CA ASP A 188 -4.78 42.34 4.15
C ASP A 188 -6.01 41.95 3.33
N ILE A 189 -7.03 42.81 3.36
CA ILE A 189 -8.32 42.58 2.70
C ILE A 189 -8.16 42.47 1.17
N HIS A 190 -7.34 43.31 0.55
CA HIS A 190 -7.10 43.30 -0.87
C HIS A 190 -6.41 42.00 -1.31
N ALA A 191 -5.31 41.66 -0.66
CA ALA A 191 -4.56 40.43 -0.95
C ALA A 191 -5.37 39.15 -0.67
N ARG A 192 -6.26 39.17 0.31
CA ARG A 192 -7.18 38.05 0.58
C ARG A 192 -8.23 37.89 -0.52
N LEU A 193 -8.81 38.98 -1.03
CA LEU A 193 -9.72 38.95 -2.17
C LEU A 193 -9.05 38.41 -3.44
N GLU A 194 -7.81 38.82 -3.72
CA GLU A 194 -7.05 38.30 -4.84
C GLU A 194 -6.84 36.80 -4.76
N ARG A 195 -6.50 36.31 -3.56
CA ARG A 195 -6.32 34.85 -3.34
C ARG A 195 -7.62 34.08 -3.47
N VAL A 196 -8.73 34.60 -2.90
CA VAL A 196 -10.07 34.03 -3.07
C VAL A 196 -10.45 33.96 -4.54
N PHE A 197 -10.18 35.01 -5.28
CA PHE A 197 -10.41 35.06 -6.73
C PHE A 197 -9.58 34.01 -7.47
N GLY A 198 -8.29 33.89 -7.15
CA GLY A 198 -7.38 32.91 -7.76
C GLY A 198 -7.78 31.46 -7.47
N TYR A 199 -8.16 31.15 -6.24
CA TYR A 199 -8.65 29.81 -5.89
C TYR A 199 -9.96 29.47 -6.60
N MET A 200 -10.89 30.43 -6.73
CA MET A 200 -12.12 30.24 -7.51
C MET A 200 -11.83 29.97 -8.98
N GLU A 201 -10.87 30.67 -9.57
CA GLU A 201 -10.50 30.46 -10.98
C GLU A 201 -9.99 29.04 -11.21
N GLY A 202 -9.15 28.54 -10.30
CA GLY A 202 -8.66 27.17 -10.31
C GLY A 202 -9.79 26.15 -10.22
N GLU A 203 -10.70 26.33 -9.28
CA GLU A 203 -11.86 25.44 -9.06
C GLU A 203 -12.85 25.48 -10.24
N ILE A 204 -13.14 26.65 -10.78
CA ILE A 204 -13.99 26.80 -11.97
C ILE A 204 -13.37 26.05 -13.16
N GLY A 205 -12.05 26.18 -13.35
CA GLY A 205 -11.31 25.44 -14.36
C GLY A 205 -11.45 23.92 -14.21
N ALA A 206 -11.28 23.43 -12.99
CA ALA A 206 -11.42 22.00 -12.66
C ALA A 206 -12.85 21.48 -12.92
N LEU A 207 -13.87 22.20 -12.46
CA LEU A 207 -15.28 21.88 -12.68
C LEU A 207 -15.69 21.92 -14.16
N GLN A 208 -15.14 22.85 -14.95
CA GLN A 208 -15.36 22.88 -16.38
C GLN A 208 -14.74 21.70 -17.11
N VAL A 209 -13.55 21.24 -16.70
CA VAL A 209 -12.92 20.03 -17.22
C VAL A 209 -13.77 18.81 -16.86
N GLU A 210 -14.19 18.68 -15.62
CA GLU A 210 -15.07 17.58 -15.18
C GLU A 210 -16.38 17.57 -16.01
N LYS A 211 -17.02 18.70 -16.20
CA LYS A 211 -18.22 18.83 -17.04
C LYS A 211 -17.98 18.43 -18.49
N ARG A 212 -16.82 18.80 -19.06
CA ARG A 212 -16.44 18.40 -20.42
C ARG A 212 -16.22 16.87 -20.51
N VAL A 213 -15.54 16.29 -19.54
CA VAL A 213 -15.33 14.82 -19.47
C VAL A 213 -16.67 14.11 -19.34
N ARG A 214 -17.51 14.53 -18.41
CA ARG A 214 -18.86 13.97 -18.21
C ARG A 214 -19.73 14.08 -19.47
N ASN A 215 -19.71 15.22 -20.15
CA ASN A 215 -20.44 15.41 -21.41
C ASN A 215 -19.86 14.57 -22.56
N ARG A 216 -18.54 14.35 -22.59
CA ARG A 216 -17.91 13.46 -23.58
C ARG A 216 -18.34 12.02 -23.35
N VAL A 217 -18.29 11.55 -22.09
CA VAL A 217 -18.77 10.21 -21.72
C VAL A 217 -20.24 10.05 -22.05
N LYS A 218 -21.09 11.06 -21.72
CA LYS A 218 -22.52 11.05 -22.04
C LYS A 218 -22.76 10.97 -23.55
N ARG A 219 -22.07 11.79 -24.35
CA ARG A 219 -22.17 11.74 -25.82
C ARG A 219 -21.70 10.41 -26.40
N GLN A 220 -20.64 9.82 -25.80
CA GLN A 220 -20.16 8.50 -26.22
C GLN A 220 -21.21 7.43 -25.92
N MET A 221 -21.83 7.48 -24.74
CA MET A 221 -22.93 6.58 -24.40
C MET A 221 -24.17 6.81 -25.30
N GLU A 222 -24.54 8.06 -25.53
CA GLU A 222 -25.67 8.41 -26.44
C GLU A 222 -25.39 7.98 -27.89
N LYS A 223 -24.10 8.10 -28.34
CA LYS A 223 -23.71 7.61 -29.67
C LYS A 223 -23.80 6.08 -29.75
N THR A 224 -23.29 5.37 -28.74
CA THR A 224 -23.38 3.91 -28.67
C THR A 224 -24.85 3.44 -28.56
N GLN A 225 -25.67 4.16 -27.77
CA GLN A 225 -27.08 3.89 -27.66
C GLN A 225 -27.86 4.17 -28.98
N ARG A 226 -27.47 5.23 -29.69
CA ARG A 226 -28.05 5.57 -30.99
C ARG A 226 -27.61 4.60 -32.10
N GLU A 227 -26.35 4.14 -32.08
CA GLU A 227 -25.87 3.08 -32.98
C GLU A 227 -26.58 1.76 -32.70
N TYR A 228 -26.79 1.43 -31.42
CA TYR A 228 -27.60 0.28 -31.02
C TYR A 228 -29.05 0.43 -31.48
N TYR A 229 -29.65 1.61 -31.26
CA TYR A 229 -31.04 1.90 -31.69
C TYR A 229 -31.21 1.89 -33.20
N LEU A 230 -30.24 2.42 -33.95
CA LEU A 230 -30.21 2.37 -35.43
C LEU A 230 -30.04 0.94 -35.94
N ASN A 231 -29.20 0.13 -35.29
CA ASN A 231 -29.06 -1.31 -35.60
C ASN A 231 -30.33 -2.09 -35.28
N GLU A 232 -31.05 -1.75 -34.20
CA GLU A 232 -32.34 -2.33 -33.87
C GLU A 232 -33.44 -1.86 -34.82
N GLN A 233 -33.45 -0.58 -35.24
CA GLN A 233 -34.33 -0.09 -36.28
C GLN A 233 -34.04 -0.77 -37.63
N MET A 234 -32.78 -0.98 -37.97
CA MET A 234 -32.40 -1.69 -39.20
C MET A 234 -32.87 -3.13 -39.13
N LYS A 235 -32.74 -3.81 -38.00
CA LYS A 235 -33.30 -5.15 -37.76
C LYS A 235 -34.86 -5.15 -37.80
N ALA A 236 -35.50 -4.12 -37.25
CA ALA A 236 -36.96 -3.99 -37.29
C ALA A 236 -37.49 -3.74 -38.71
N ILE A 237 -36.80 -2.90 -39.50
CA ILE A 237 -37.10 -2.64 -40.93
C ILE A 237 -36.82 -3.87 -41.77
N GLN A 238 -35.75 -4.62 -41.52
CA GLN A 238 -35.50 -5.93 -42.14
C GLN A 238 -36.61 -6.94 -41.83
N LYS A 239 -37.14 -6.85 -40.59
CA LYS A 239 -38.28 -7.68 -40.13
C LYS A 239 -39.62 -7.32 -40.79
N GLU A 240 -39.86 -6.02 -41.09
CA GLU A 240 -41.04 -5.53 -41.79
C GLU A 240 -41.00 -5.78 -43.32
N LEU A 241 -39.81 -5.90 -43.88
CA LEU A 241 -39.60 -6.09 -45.31
C LEU A 241 -39.68 -7.56 -45.76
N GLY A 242 -39.98 -8.53 -44.89
CA GLY A 242 -40.29 -9.87 -45.31
C GLY A 242 -39.74 -11.07 -44.53
N GLU A 243 -39.31 -10.90 -43.29
CA GLU A 243 -38.84 -12.02 -42.46
C GLU A 243 -39.68 -12.15 -41.17
N ASN A 244 -40.94 -12.51 -41.29
CA ASN A 244 -41.83 -12.78 -40.15
C ASN A 244 -41.59 -14.15 -39.46
N GLU A 245 -40.54 -14.89 -39.85
CA GLU A 245 -40.24 -16.21 -39.24
C GLU A 245 -39.16 -16.17 -38.11
N ASN A 246 -38.34 -15.12 -38.02
CA ASN A 246 -37.20 -15.12 -37.09
C ASN A 246 -37.55 -14.86 -35.61
N GLY A 247 -38.68 -14.25 -35.27
CA GLY A 247 -39.01 -13.93 -33.88
C GLY A 247 -39.59 -15.11 -33.11
N VAL A 248 -40.31 -15.98 -33.77
CA VAL A 248 -40.81 -17.23 -33.16
C VAL A 248 -39.68 -18.25 -33.11
N ASN A 249 -38.77 -18.20 -34.08
CA ASN A 249 -37.60 -19.06 -34.16
C ASN A 249 -36.59 -18.76 -33.00
N GLU A 250 -36.35 -17.49 -32.66
CA GLU A 250 -35.42 -17.09 -31.56
C GLU A 250 -35.84 -17.66 -30.20
N LEU A 251 -37.10 -17.55 -29.81
CA LEU A 251 -37.59 -18.07 -28.53
C LEU A 251 -37.60 -19.60 -28.48
N ASP A 252 -37.86 -20.24 -29.61
CA ASP A 252 -37.80 -21.71 -29.72
C ASP A 252 -36.35 -22.22 -29.79
N GLU A 253 -35.47 -21.45 -30.39
CA GLU A 253 -34.00 -21.70 -30.31
C GLU A 253 -33.51 -21.60 -28.87
N ILE A 254 -33.87 -20.56 -28.11
CA ILE A 254 -33.52 -20.41 -26.69
C ILE A 254 -34.06 -21.58 -25.86
N GLU A 255 -35.30 -22.06 -26.14
CA GLU A 255 -35.87 -23.21 -25.45
C GLU A 255 -35.08 -24.49 -25.74
N THR A 256 -34.69 -24.69 -27.00
CA THR A 256 -33.88 -25.84 -27.44
C THR A 256 -32.50 -25.79 -26.77
N GLN A 257 -31.86 -24.62 -26.77
CA GLN A 257 -30.56 -24.39 -26.11
C GLN A 257 -30.63 -24.63 -24.60
N LEU A 258 -31.71 -24.20 -23.90
CA LEU A 258 -31.92 -24.49 -22.50
C LEU A 258 -31.95 -25.98 -22.18
N LYS A 259 -32.65 -26.74 -22.99
CA LYS A 259 -32.75 -28.22 -22.88
C LYS A 259 -31.39 -28.89 -23.17
N ASP A 260 -30.69 -28.42 -24.19
CA ASP A 260 -29.40 -28.98 -24.63
C ASP A 260 -28.26 -28.62 -23.70
N ALA A 261 -28.33 -27.50 -22.96
CA ALA A 261 -27.29 -27.05 -22.03
C ALA A 261 -27.05 -28.01 -20.86
N LYS A 262 -27.98 -28.96 -20.63
CA LYS A 262 -27.88 -30.02 -19.59
C LYS A 262 -27.51 -29.42 -18.20
N MET A 263 -28.10 -28.31 -17.89
CA MET A 263 -27.91 -27.63 -16.61
C MET A 263 -28.61 -28.38 -15.47
N PRO A 264 -28.29 -28.04 -14.17
CA PRO A 264 -29.03 -28.59 -13.03
C PRO A 264 -30.53 -28.25 -13.09
N LYS A 265 -31.36 -29.12 -12.48
CA LYS A 265 -32.83 -29.01 -12.55
C LYS A 265 -33.33 -27.62 -12.10
N ALA A 266 -32.80 -27.08 -10.99
CA ALA A 266 -33.17 -25.76 -10.50
C ALA A 266 -32.85 -24.62 -11.50
N ALA A 267 -31.71 -24.70 -12.19
CA ALA A 267 -31.33 -23.72 -13.20
C ALA A 267 -32.19 -23.83 -14.46
N LEU A 268 -32.54 -25.04 -14.86
CA LEU A 268 -33.45 -25.27 -15.99
C LEU A 268 -34.86 -24.74 -15.69
N GLU A 269 -35.45 -25.11 -14.56
CA GLU A 269 -36.75 -24.62 -14.14
C GLU A 269 -36.82 -23.09 -14.08
N LYS A 270 -35.75 -22.44 -13.57
CA LYS A 270 -35.64 -20.99 -13.54
C LYS A 270 -35.57 -20.42 -14.97
N GLY A 271 -34.72 -20.98 -15.83
CA GLY A 271 -34.60 -20.58 -17.23
C GLY A 271 -35.92 -20.70 -18.00
N GLU A 272 -36.63 -21.82 -17.85
CA GLU A 272 -37.93 -22.02 -18.47
C GLU A 272 -39.01 -21.05 -17.94
N ALA A 273 -38.98 -20.76 -16.63
CA ALA A 273 -39.90 -19.77 -16.04
C ALA A 273 -39.63 -18.36 -16.60
N GLU A 274 -38.40 -17.97 -16.74
CA GLU A 274 -38.03 -16.67 -17.33
C GLU A 274 -38.33 -16.62 -18.84
N LEU A 275 -38.13 -17.70 -19.57
CA LEU A 275 -38.50 -17.80 -20.98
C LEU A 275 -40.02 -17.67 -21.16
N LYS A 276 -40.82 -18.31 -20.27
CA LYS A 276 -42.26 -18.19 -20.27
C LYS A 276 -42.71 -16.74 -19.99
N LYS A 277 -42.01 -16.01 -19.10
CA LYS A 277 -42.28 -14.60 -18.90
C LYS A 277 -41.93 -13.79 -20.14
N LEU A 278 -40.79 -14.06 -20.79
CA LEU A 278 -40.35 -13.37 -22.01
C LEU A 278 -41.37 -13.53 -23.15
N ARG A 279 -41.99 -14.72 -23.29
CA ARG A 279 -43.03 -14.99 -24.31
C ARG A 279 -44.28 -14.11 -24.12
N ASN A 280 -44.59 -13.74 -22.87
CA ASN A 280 -45.77 -12.93 -22.51
C ASN A 280 -45.46 -11.42 -22.47
N MET A 281 -44.19 -11.02 -22.66
CA MET A 281 -43.80 -9.61 -22.63
C MET A 281 -43.73 -9.02 -24.04
N GLY A 282 -44.04 -7.73 -24.12
CA GLY A 282 -43.85 -7.01 -25.38
C GLY A 282 -42.35 -6.96 -25.77
N PRO A 283 -42.04 -7.28 -27.05
CA PRO A 283 -40.61 -7.41 -27.46
C PRO A 283 -39.76 -6.17 -27.21
N MET A 284 -40.37 -5.01 -27.12
CA MET A 284 -39.72 -3.69 -26.94
C MET A 284 -39.68 -3.21 -25.49
N SER A 285 -40.12 -4.02 -24.52
CA SER A 285 -40.14 -3.57 -23.11
C SER A 285 -38.72 -3.65 -22.52
N ALA A 286 -38.41 -2.71 -21.63
CA ALA A 286 -37.13 -2.74 -20.89
C ALA A 286 -36.99 -4.01 -20.05
N GLU A 287 -38.06 -4.54 -19.54
CA GLU A 287 -38.08 -5.80 -18.78
C GLU A 287 -37.74 -7.00 -19.67
N ALA A 288 -38.27 -7.06 -20.93
CA ALA A 288 -37.93 -8.12 -21.87
C ALA A 288 -36.42 -8.16 -22.16
N THR A 289 -35.77 -6.99 -22.24
CA THR A 289 -34.30 -6.89 -22.40
C THR A 289 -33.57 -7.47 -21.20
N VAL A 290 -34.03 -7.17 -19.97
CA VAL A 290 -33.42 -7.73 -18.74
C VAL A 290 -33.55 -9.25 -18.70
N VAL A 291 -34.72 -9.78 -19.03
CA VAL A 291 -34.96 -11.24 -19.06
C VAL A 291 -34.16 -11.91 -20.17
N ARG A 292 -34.05 -11.29 -21.34
CA ARG A 292 -33.22 -11.81 -22.44
C ARG A 292 -31.75 -11.87 -22.05
N ASN A 293 -31.21 -10.81 -21.47
CA ASN A 293 -29.83 -10.79 -20.95
C ASN A 293 -29.61 -11.88 -19.90
N TYR A 294 -30.57 -12.12 -19.02
CA TYR A 294 -30.51 -13.20 -18.05
C TYR A 294 -30.44 -14.59 -18.72
N LEU A 295 -31.29 -14.83 -19.71
CA LEU A 295 -31.26 -16.09 -20.47
C LEU A 295 -29.96 -16.29 -21.26
N GLU A 296 -29.40 -15.24 -21.83
CA GLU A 296 -28.07 -15.27 -22.44
C GLU A 296 -26.97 -15.64 -21.45
N TRP A 297 -27.04 -15.09 -20.22
CA TRP A 297 -26.07 -15.42 -19.18
C TRP A 297 -26.18 -16.86 -18.73
N ILE A 298 -27.38 -17.35 -18.44
CA ILE A 298 -27.57 -18.73 -17.95
C ILE A 298 -27.17 -19.77 -19.01
N LEU A 299 -27.43 -19.49 -20.30
CA LEU A 299 -27.01 -20.33 -21.44
C LEU A 299 -25.50 -20.31 -21.69
N ALA A 300 -24.85 -19.15 -21.45
CA ALA A 300 -23.43 -18.98 -21.71
C ALA A 300 -22.55 -19.62 -20.65
N LEU A 301 -23.08 -20.01 -19.49
CA LEU A 301 -22.33 -20.64 -18.41
C LEU A 301 -22.02 -22.11 -18.72
N PRO A 302 -20.79 -22.58 -18.38
CA PRO A 302 -20.36 -23.95 -18.69
C PRO A 302 -20.84 -24.96 -17.64
N TRP A 303 -22.12 -25.34 -17.67
CA TRP A 303 -22.74 -26.27 -16.71
C TRP A 303 -22.11 -27.65 -16.66
N ARG A 304 -21.76 -28.22 -17.82
CA ARG A 304 -21.19 -29.59 -17.93
C ARG A 304 -19.88 -29.68 -18.70
N LYS A 305 -19.57 -28.73 -19.55
CA LYS A 305 -18.40 -28.77 -20.41
C LYS A 305 -17.12 -28.70 -19.60
N SER A 306 -16.29 -29.73 -19.64
CA SER A 306 -15.00 -29.79 -18.92
C SER A 306 -13.84 -29.89 -19.89
N SER A 307 -12.71 -29.30 -19.61
CA SER A 307 -11.45 -29.55 -20.29
C SER A 307 -10.88 -30.90 -19.89
N ARG A 308 -10.17 -31.55 -20.81
CA ARG A 308 -9.48 -32.81 -20.55
C ARG A 308 -8.24 -32.56 -19.70
N LEU A 309 -8.24 -33.08 -18.46
CA LEU A 309 -7.13 -32.94 -17.55
C LEU A 309 -5.94 -33.81 -17.99
N LYS A 310 -4.75 -33.21 -17.99
CA LYS A 310 -3.48 -33.91 -18.08
C LYS A 310 -3.11 -34.41 -16.69
N LYS A 311 -2.73 -35.71 -16.62
CA LYS A 311 -2.45 -36.37 -15.33
C LYS A 311 -0.99 -36.76 -15.17
N ASP A 312 -0.17 -36.48 -16.15
CA ASP A 312 1.24 -36.80 -16.13
C ASP A 312 2.00 -35.75 -15.29
N ILE A 313 2.55 -36.19 -14.17
CA ILE A 313 3.27 -35.34 -13.22
C ILE A 313 4.63 -34.93 -13.78
N ASP A 314 5.32 -35.86 -14.48
CA ASP A 314 6.62 -35.59 -15.06
C ASP A 314 6.49 -34.58 -16.21
N ALA A 315 5.42 -34.69 -17.02
CA ALA A 315 5.09 -33.71 -18.04
C ALA A 315 4.72 -32.35 -17.41
N ALA A 316 4.04 -32.34 -16.25
CA ALA A 316 3.74 -31.10 -15.53
C ALA A 316 5.03 -30.44 -15.03
N ARG A 317 5.97 -31.20 -14.49
CA ARG A 317 7.29 -30.72 -14.07
C ARG A 317 8.05 -30.13 -15.27
N ALA A 318 8.08 -30.85 -16.39
CA ALA A 318 8.75 -30.38 -17.61
C ALA A 318 8.18 -29.04 -18.13
N VAL A 319 6.86 -28.84 -18.05
CA VAL A 319 6.23 -27.54 -18.40
C VAL A 319 6.67 -26.44 -17.46
N LEU A 320 6.72 -26.67 -16.15
CA LEU A 320 7.18 -25.69 -15.17
C LEU A 320 8.65 -25.34 -15.37
N ASP A 321 9.49 -26.31 -15.68
CA ASP A 321 10.93 -26.09 -15.93
C ASP A 321 11.19 -25.35 -17.24
N ALA A 322 10.39 -25.60 -18.27
CA ALA A 322 10.48 -24.89 -19.55
C ALA A 322 10.02 -23.43 -19.45
N ASP A 323 9.00 -23.15 -18.63
CA ASP A 323 8.41 -21.82 -18.53
C ASP A 323 9.08 -20.96 -17.43
N HIS A 324 9.79 -21.57 -16.46
CA HIS A 324 10.41 -20.88 -15.31
C HIS A 324 11.80 -21.41 -15.00
N TYR A 325 12.77 -20.52 -14.91
CA TYR A 325 14.11 -20.85 -14.46
C TYR A 325 14.21 -20.77 -12.93
N GLY A 326 14.94 -21.69 -12.30
CA GLY A 326 15.05 -21.78 -10.84
C GLY A 326 13.73 -22.16 -10.18
N LEU A 327 13.52 -21.69 -8.95
CA LEU A 327 12.30 -21.92 -8.14
C LEU A 327 12.03 -23.41 -7.86
N ASP A 328 13.07 -24.26 -7.75
CA ASP A 328 12.92 -25.72 -7.66
C ASP A 328 12.02 -26.15 -6.49
N LYS A 329 12.23 -25.60 -5.29
CA LYS A 329 11.39 -25.86 -4.12
C LYS A 329 9.92 -25.51 -4.34
N VAL A 330 9.65 -24.40 -5.04
CA VAL A 330 8.30 -23.95 -5.39
C VAL A 330 7.65 -24.92 -6.37
N LYS A 331 8.42 -25.32 -7.39
CA LYS A 331 7.96 -26.31 -8.39
C LYS A 331 7.68 -27.68 -7.75
N ASP A 332 8.54 -28.12 -6.84
CA ASP A 332 8.35 -29.38 -6.09
C ASP A 332 7.05 -29.34 -5.31
N ARG A 333 6.79 -28.27 -4.56
CA ARG A 333 5.53 -28.11 -3.82
C ARG A 333 4.30 -28.05 -4.73
N ILE A 334 4.39 -27.41 -5.89
CA ILE A 334 3.32 -27.41 -6.87
C ILE A 334 3.09 -28.82 -7.42
N VAL A 335 4.14 -29.58 -7.72
CA VAL A 335 4.05 -30.94 -8.22
C VAL A 335 3.46 -31.89 -7.17
N GLU A 336 3.89 -31.77 -5.91
CA GLU A 336 3.31 -32.50 -4.77
C GLU A 336 1.81 -32.23 -4.65
N PHE A 337 1.41 -30.96 -4.69
CA PHE A 337 0.00 -30.55 -4.65
C PHE A 337 -0.81 -31.17 -5.79
N LEU A 338 -0.29 -31.15 -7.02
CA LEU A 338 -0.92 -31.75 -8.19
C LEU A 338 -1.04 -33.28 -8.05
N ALA A 339 -0.02 -33.94 -7.48
CA ALA A 339 -0.03 -35.37 -7.24
C ALA A 339 -1.12 -35.79 -6.24
N VAL A 340 -1.27 -35.01 -5.14
CA VAL A 340 -2.33 -35.22 -4.14
C VAL A 340 -3.71 -35.05 -4.77
N GLN A 341 -3.92 -33.98 -5.55
CA GLN A 341 -5.20 -33.74 -6.25
C GLN A 341 -5.55 -34.87 -7.23
N GLN A 342 -4.56 -35.40 -7.95
CA GLN A 342 -4.77 -36.49 -8.86
C GLN A 342 -5.24 -37.77 -8.15
N ARG A 343 -4.69 -38.05 -6.97
CA ARG A 343 -5.01 -39.24 -6.18
C ARG A 343 -6.34 -39.15 -5.47
N THR A 344 -6.67 -38.00 -4.91
CA THR A 344 -7.92 -37.78 -4.16
C THR A 344 -9.14 -37.63 -5.06
N LYS A 345 -8.98 -37.31 -6.34
CA LYS A 345 -10.04 -37.01 -7.33
C LYS A 345 -11.02 -35.90 -6.89
N THR A 346 -10.71 -35.19 -5.84
CA THR A 346 -11.52 -34.09 -5.28
C THR A 346 -10.65 -32.87 -5.05
N MET A 347 -11.21 -31.68 -5.18
CA MET A 347 -10.54 -30.39 -4.94
C MET A 347 -10.68 -29.95 -3.48
N LYS A 348 -10.67 -30.90 -2.53
CA LYS A 348 -10.89 -30.62 -1.10
C LYS A 348 -9.63 -30.24 -0.32
N GLY A 349 -8.52 -30.01 -0.98
CA GLY A 349 -7.26 -29.57 -0.35
C GLY A 349 -7.21 -28.06 -0.10
N PRO A 350 -6.20 -27.60 0.64
CA PRO A 350 -5.95 -26.17 0.81
C PRO A 350 -5.68 -25.49 -0.55
N ILE A 351 -5.89 -24.20 -0.63
CA ILE A 351 -5.72 -23.43 -1.86
C ILE A 351 -4.27 -22.95 -1.93
N LEU A 352 -3.60 -23.14 -3.05
CA LEU A 352 -2.25 -22.64 -3.25
C LEU A 352 -2.23 -21.10 -3.23
N CYS A 353 -1.46 -20.53 -2.33
CA CYS A 353 -1.21 -19.10 -2.24
C CYS A 353 0.27 -18.80 -2.55
N LEU A 354 0.54 -18.15 -3.66
CA LEU A 354 1.87 -17.75 -4.07
C LEU A 354 2.19 -16.36 -3.51
N VAL A 355 3.03 -16.30 -2.48
CA VAL A 355 3.39 -15.06 -1.78
C VAL A 355 4.82 -14.67 -2.09
N GLY A 356 5.05 -13.40 -2.41
CA GLY A 356 6.42 -12.89 -2.65
C GLY A 356 6.43 -11.53 -3.33
N PRO A 357 7.61 -10.94 -3.50
CA PRO A 357 7.75 -9.62 -4.07
C PRO A 357 7.22 -9.53 -5.51
N PRO A 358 6.95 -8.31 -6.00
CA PRO A 358 6.51 -8.11 -7.37
C PRO A 358 7.57 -8.56 -8.39
N GLY A 359 7.12 -9.15 -9.50
CA GLY A 359 8.02 -9.55 -10.59
C GLY A 359 8.74 -10.89 -10.43
N VAL A 360 8.43 -11.69 -9.39
CA VAL A 360 9.02 -13.05 -9.22
C VAL A 360 8.27 -14.16 -9.95
N GLY A 361 7.29 -13.81 -10.79
CA GLY A 361 6.63 -14.78 -11.66
C GLY A 361 5.38 -15.44 -11.07
N LYS A 362 4.77 -14.92 -9.99
CA LYS A 362 3.54 -15.47 -9.38
C LYS A 362 2.41 -15.72 -10.38
N THR A 363 2.07 -14.71 -11.17
CA THR A 363 0.99 -14.77 -12.16
C THR A 363 1.33 -15.69 -13.33
N SER A 364 2.61 -15.74 -13.74
CA SER A 364 3.05 -16.65 -14.80
C SER A 364 3.08 -18.12 -14.35
N LEU A 365 3.45 -18.38 -13.08
CA LEU A 365 3.34 -19.73 -12.48
C LEU A 365 1.90 -20.26 -12.53
N GLY A 366 0.91 -19.43 -12.19
CA GLY A 366 -0.50 -19.82 -12.29
C GLY A 366 -0.90 -20.19 -13.73
N LYS A 367 -0.39 -19.46 -14.73
CA LYS A 367 -0.62 -19.78 -16.15
C LYS A 367 0.06 -21.10 -16.56
N SER A 368 1.27 -21.34 -16.08
CA SER A 368 2.01 -22.58 -16.37
C SER A 368 1.38 -23.80 -15.69
N ILE A 369 0.83 -23.66 -14.49
CA ILE A 369 0.05 -24.71 -13.83
C ILE A 369 -1.21 -25.05 -14.64
N ALA A 370 -1.92 -24.03 -15.17
CA ALA A 370 -3.08 -24.27 -16.04
C ALA A 370 -2.69 -25.05 -17.31
N LYS A 371 -1.57 -24.68 -17.95
CA LYS A 371 -1.00 -25.37 -19.12
C LYS A 371 -0.58 -26.82 -18.79
N ALA A 372 0.07 -27.01 -17.65
CA ALA A 372 0.51 -28.31 -17.18
C ALA A 372 -0.66 -29.26 -16.89
N THR A 373 -1.75 -28.76 -16.30
CA THR A 373 -2.94 -29.51 -15.94
C THR A 373 -3.95 -29.65 -17.09
N GLY A 374 -3.80 -28.90 -18.19
CA GLY A 374 -4.75 -28.83 -19.29
C GLY A 374 -6.04 -28.09 -18.95
N ARG A 375 -6.02 -27.22 -17.95
CA ARG A 375 -7.16 -26.38 -17.56
C ARG A 375 -7.17 -25.06 -18.32
N ASN A 376 -8.36 -24.56 -18.62
CA ASN A 376 -8.49 -23.21 -19.15
C ASN A 376 -8.13 -22.19 -18.07
N TYR A 377 -7.35 -21.17 -18.42
CA TYR A 377 -6.84 -20.17 -17.48
C TYR A 377 -7.72 -18.93 -17.42
N VAL A 378 -8.10 -18.54 -16.23
CA VAL A 378 -8.80 -17.27 -15.96
C VAL A 378 -8.06 -16.51 -14.88
N ARG A 379 -7.84 -15.22 -15.08
CA ARG A 379 -7.29 -14.32 -14.08
C ARG A 379 -8.35 -13.34 -13.64
N MET A 380 -8.51 -13.21 -12.32
CA MET A 380 -9.35 -12.23 -11.66
C MET A 380 -8.47 -11.39 -10.71
N ALA A 381 -8.35 -10.10 -10.98
CA ALA A 381 -7.65 -9.19 -10.09
C ALA A 381 -8.58 -8.80 -8.94
N LEU A 382 -8.12 -9.00 -7.71
CA LEU A 382 -8.83 -8.64 -6.48
C LEU A 382 -8.35 -7.32 -5.88
N GLY A 383 -7.20 -6.81 -6.35
CA GLY A 383 -6.67 -5.53 -5.91
C GLY A 383 -7.62 -4.38 -6.22
N GLY A 384 -8.09 -3.72 -5.17
CA GLY A 384 -9.04 -2.61 -5.28
C GLY A 384 -10.53 -2.99 -5.25
N VAL A 385 -10.86 -4.28 -5.14
CA VAL A 385 -12.23 -4.74 -4.89
C VAL A 385 -12.62 -4.37 -3.47
N ARG A 386 -13.74 -3.67 -3.32
CA ARG A 386 -14.27 -3.21 -2.03
C ARG A 386 -15.73 -3.60 -1.80
N ASP A 387 -16.45 -3.92 -2.88
CA ASP A 387 -17.87 -4.26 -2.86
C ASP A 387 -18.03 -5.77 -3.06
N GLU A 388 -18.77 -6.42 -2.16
CA GLU A 388 -19.15 -7.83 -2.27
C GLU A 388 -19.85 -8.16 -3.59
N ALA A 389 -20.61 -7.21 -4.11
CA ALA A 389 -21.32 -7.34 -5.37
C ALA A 389 -20.41 -7.53 -6.59
N GLU A 390 -19.13 -7.12 -6.51
CA GLU A 390 -18.16 -7.45 -7.57
C GLU A 390 -17.89 -8.96 -7.66
N ILE A 391 -17.99 -9.70 -6.55
CA ILE A 391 -17.79 -11.14 -6.49
C ILE A 391 -19.08 -11.89 -6.77
N ARG A 392 -20.17 -11.51 -6.07
CA ARG A 392 -21.48 -12.18 -6.10
C ARG A 392 -22.49 -11.60 -7.10
N GLY A 393 -22.16 -10.50 -7.80
CA GLY A 393 -23.07 -9.83 -8.72
C GLY A 393 -24.11 -8.94 -8.03
N HIS A 394 -24.74 -8.10 -8.82
CA HIS A 394 -25.85 -7.24 -8.39
C HIS A 394 -27.19 -7.90 -8.64
N ARG A 395 -28.17 -7.65 -7.77
CA ARG A 395 -29.54 -8.11 -8.00
C ARG A 395 -30.05 -7.57 -9.34
N ARG A 396 -30.67 -8.44 -10.14
CA ARG A 396 -31.14 -8.14 -11.51
C ARG A 396 -32.26 -7.09 -11.61
N THR A 397 -32.82 -6.64 -10.49
CA THR A 397 -33.79 -5.54 -10.47
C THR A 397 -33.25 -4.20 -10.93
N TYR A 398 -31.94 -4.03 -10.98
CA TYR A 398 -31.28 -2.80 -11.43
C TYR A 398 -30.94 -2.90 -12.92
N ILE A 399 -31.29 -1.86 -13.69
CA ILE A 399 -30.90 -1.78 -15.12
C ILE A 399 -29.37 -1.73 -15.24
N GLY A 400 -28.82 -2.62 -16.05
CA GLY A 400 -27.37 -2.75 -16.22
C GLY A 400 -26.70 -3.67 -15.21
N SER A 401 -27.46 -4.38 -14.35
CA SER A 401 -26.92 -5.41 -13.47
C SER A 401 -26.25 -6.54 -14.26
N MET A 402 -25.19 -7.09 -13.68
CA MET A 402 -24.42 -8.20 -14.25
C MET A 402 -24.08 -9.21 -13.16
N PRO A 403 -23.83 -10.49 -13.54
CA PRO A 403 -23.25 -11.47 -12.65
C PRO A 403 -21.92 -11.01 -12.07
N GLY A 404 -21.53 -11.57 -10.93
CA GLY A 404 -20.24 -11.33 -10.30
C GLY A 404 -19.05 -11.78 -11.17
N LYS A 405 -17.89 -11.26 -10.86
CA LYS A 405 -16.64 -11.55 -11.60
C LYS A 405 -16.31 -13.05 -11.64
N VAL A 406 -16.77 -13.84 -10.67
CA VAL A 406 -16.59 -15.28 -10.66
C VAL A 406 -17.34 -15.92 -11.82
N LEU A 407 -18.64 -15.66 -11.96
CA LEU A 407 -19.42 -16.21 -13.07
C LEU A 407 -19.04 -15.62 -14.43
N GLN A 408 -18.67 -14.35 -14.49
CA GLN A 408 -18.08 -13.77 -15.71
C GLN A 408 -16.80 -14.50 -16.12
N GLY A 409 -15.96 -14.86 -15.17
CA GLY A 409 -14.77 -15.67 -15.39
C GLY A 409 -15.11 -17.08 -15.85
N MET A 410 -16.14 -17.73 -15.30
CA MET A 410 -16.61 -19.05 -15.75
C MET A 410 -17.10 -19.01 -17.19
N LYS A 411 -17.88 -17.99 -17.57
CA LYS A 411 -18.30 -17.77 -18.96
C LYS A 411 -17.08 -17.63 -19.88
N LYS A 412 -16.09 -16.82 -19.50
CA LYS A 412 -14.86 -16.63 -20.27
C LYS A 412 -14.04 -17.92 -20.40
N ALA A 413 -14.00 -18.74 -19.36
CA ALA A 413 -13.33 -20.04 -19.38
C ALA A 413 -13.99 -21.01 -20.34
N GLY A 414 -15.32 -20.98 -20.48
CA GLY A 414 -16.10 -21.90 -21.31
C GLY A 414 -16.03 -23.35 -20.84
N THR A 415 -15.49 -23.63 -19.66
CA THR A 415 -15.39 -24.96 -19.03
C THR A 415 -15.68 -24.89 -17.56
N LYS A 416 -16.25 -25.94 -16.96
CA LYS A 416 -16.61 -25.99 -15.55
C LYS A 416 -15.42 -26.24 -14.62
N ASN A 417 -14.26 -26.63 -15.17
CA ASN A 417 -13.06 -26.98 -14.43
C ASN A 417 -11.84 -26.11 -14.78
N PRO A 418 -11.97 -24.80 -14.91
CA PRO A 418 -10.84 -23.92 -15.20
C PRO A 418 -9.88 -23.83 -14.02
N LEU A 419 -8.74 -23.19 -14.25
CA LEU A 419 -7.90 -22.65 -13.21
C LEU A 419 -8.19 -21.16 -13.08
N PHE A 420 -8.65 -20.73 -11.88
CA PHE A 420 -8.83 -19.35 -11.51
C PHE A 420 -7.63 -18.85 -10.73
N LEU A 421 -6.94 -17.88 -11.27
CA LEU A 421 -5.92 -17.13 -10.56
C LEU A 421 -6.55 -15.87 -9.94
N LEU A 422 -6.63 -15.84 -8.64
CA LEU A 422 -7.09 -14.70 -7.85
C LEU A 422 -5.86 -13.86 -7.47
N ASP A 423 -5.65 -12.78 -8.19
CA ASP A 423 -4.41 -11.99 -8.12
C ASP A 423 -4.55 -10.83 -7.12
N GLU A 424 -3.51 -10.60 -6.32
CA GLU A 424 -3.43 -9.53 -5.31
C GLU A 424 -4.51 -9.62 -4.21
N VAL A 425 -4.67 -10.81 -3.60
CA VAL A 425 -5.65 -11.05 -2.53
C VAL A 425 -5.35 -10.23 -1.25
N ASP A 426 -4.10 -9.87 -1.02
CA ASP A 426 -3.64 -9.01 0.07
C ASP A 426 -4.09 -7.55 -0.04
N LYS A 427 -4.62 -7.16 -1.21
CA LYS A 427 -5.12 -5.79 -1.46
C LYS A 427 -6.66 -5.69 -1.44
N LEU A 428 -7.34 -6.72 -0.95
CA LEU A 428 -8.76 -6.65 -0.67
C LEU A 428 -9.00 -5.64 0.46
N GLY A 429 -9.92 -4.70 0.24
CA GLY A 429 -10.33 -3.73 1.24
C GLY A 429 -11.75 -4.02 1.73
N ALA A 430 -12.00 -3.92 3.03
CA ALA A 430 -13.36 -3.84 3.56
C ALA A 430 -13.82 -2.37 3.54
N ASP A 431 -15.07 -2.13 3.15
CA ASP A 431 -15.71 -0.81 3.16
C ASP A 431 -17.12 -0.94 3.75
N TRP A 432 -17.76 0.16 4.09
CA TRP A 432 -19.16 0.21 4.55
C TRP A 432 -20.18 -0.44 3.58
N ARG A 433 -19.78 -0.72 2.35
CA ARG A 433 -20.59 -1.36 1.29
C ARG A 433 -20.63 -2.87 1.35
N GLY A 434 -19.83 -3.49 2.20
CA GLY A 434 -19.75 -4.94 2.34
C GLY A 434 -18.35 -5.45 2.60
N ASP A 435 -18.27 -6.74 2.91
CA ASP A 435 -16.99 -7.44 3.08
C ASP A 435 -16.77 -8.43 1.93
N PRO A 436 -15.98 -8.07 0.91
CA PRO A 436 -15.66 -8.98 -0.18
C PRO A 436 -14.89 -10.22 0.28
N THR A 437 -14.27 -10.17 1.48
CA THR A 437 -13.58 -11.32 2.08
C THR A 437 -14.56 -12.44 2.39
N SER A 438 -15.73 -12.12 2.94
CA SER A 438 -16.78 -13.10 3.24
C SER A 438 -17.30 -13.78 1.99
N ALA A 439 -17.52 -13.03 0.89
CA ALA A 439 -17.91 -13.59 -0.39
C ALA A 439 -16.83 -14.50 -0.98
N LEU A 440 -15.56 -14.10 -0.83
CA LEU A 440 -14.43 -14.88 -1.30
C LEU A 440 -14.26 -16.19 -0.50
N LEU A 441 -14.52 -16.16 0.80
CA LEU A 441 -14.49 -17.36 1.65
C LEU A 441 -15.49 -18.40 1.18
N GLU A 442 -16.72 -18.03 0.77
CA GLU A 442 -17.71 -18.95 0.20
C GLU A 442 -17.23 -19.56 -1.12
N VAL A 443 -16.63 -18.75 -2.01
CA VAL A 443 -16.06 -19.22 -3.27
C VAL A 443 -14.93 -20.23 -3.04
N LEU A 444 -14.10 -19.99 -2.03
CA LEU A 444 -12.88 -20.77 -1.75
C LEU A 444 -13.12 -21.97 -0.84
N ASP A 445 -14.20 -21.99 -0.06
CA ASP A 445 -14.49 -23.09 0.86
C ASP A 445 -15.02 -24.31 0.09
N PRO A 446 -14.31 -25.46 0.09
CA PRO A 446 -14.75 -26.69 -0.57
C PRO A 446 -16.07 -27.26 -0.02
N ALA A 447 -16.48 -26.83 1.19
CA ALA A 447 -17.75 -27.26 1.78
C ALA A 447 -18.95 -26.44 1.25
N GLN A 448 -18.72 -25.23 0.77
CA GLN A 448 -19.75 -24.28 0.35
C GLN A 448 -19.76 -24.01 -1.17
N ASN A 449 -18.61 -24.11 -1.84
CA ASN A 449 -18.43 -23.72 -3.23
C ASN A 449 -19.21 -24.56 -4.26
N ASN A 450 -19.76 -25.69 -3.84
CA ASN A 450 -20.65 -26.53 -4.69
C ASN A 450 -22.03 -25.89 -4.89
N SER A 451 -22.42 -24.96 -4.03
CA SER A 451 -23.69 -24.23 -4.04
C SER A 451 -23.49 -22.71 -4.00
N PHE A 452 -22.51 -22.22 -4.75
CA PHE A 452 -22.22 -20.79 -4.82
C PHE A 452 -23.41 -20.03 -5.40
N GLN A 453 -23.90 -19.03 -4.67
CA GLN A 453 -25.03 -18.20 -5.07
C GLN A 453 -24.58 -16.82 -5.54
N ASP A 454 -24.80 -16.56 -6.82
CA ASP A 454 -24.67 -15.23 -7.41
C ASP A 454 -26.02 -14.51 -7.36
N HIS A 455 -26.03 -13.26 -6.92
CA HIS A 455 -27.24 -12.46 -6.74
C HIS A 455 -27.96 -12.12 -8.05
N TYR A 456 -27.24 -12.12 -9.18
CA TYR A 456 -27.85 -11.94 -10.49
C TYR A 456 -28.44 -13.23 -11.02
N LEU A 457 -27.72 -14.36 -10.86
CA LEU A 457 -28.13 -15.64 -11.39
C LEU A 457 -29.29 -16.26 -10.60
N GLU A 458 -29.31 -16.06 -9.27
CA GLU A 458 -30.32 -16.55 -8.32
C GLU A 458 -30.51 -18.09 -8.34
N VAL A 459 -29.51 -18.82 -8.82
CA VAL A 459 -29.45 -20.29 -8.79
C VAL A 459 -28.04 -20.72 -8.42
N ASP A 460 -27.95 -21.88 -7.77
CA ASP A 460 -26.67 -22.41 -7.34
C ASP A 460 -25.78 -22.77 -8.53
N PHE A 461 -24.50 -22.39 -8.44
CA PHE A 461 -23.48 -22.75 -9.41
C PHE A 461 -22.36 -23.54 -8.76
N ASP A 462 -22.07 -24.73 -9.30
CA ASP A 462 -21.08 -25.66 -8.78
C ASP A 462 -19.65 -25.24 -9.18
N LEU A 463 -18.89 -24.70 -8.22
CA LEU A 463 -17.47 -24.33 -8.35
C LEU A 463 -16.51 -25.44 -7.87
N SER A 464 -17.00 -26.60 -7.41
CA SER A 464 -16.20 -27.66 -6.80
C SER A 464 -15.11 -28.26 -7.70
N ASN A 465 -15.20 -28.05 -9.01
CA ASN A 465 -14.23 -28.54 -9.98
C ASN A 465 -13.24 -27.46 -10.43
N VAL A 466 -13.42 -26.23 -9.96
CA VAL A 466 -12.54 -25.09 -10.23
C VAL A 466 -11.28 -25.22 -9.39
N MET A 467 -10.12 -25.04 -10.01
CA MET A 467 -8.85 -24.94 -9.30
C MET A 467 -8.57 -23.48 -9.00
N PHE A 468 -8.63 -23.10 -7.73
CA PHE A 468 -8.27 -21.75 -7.29
C PHE A 468 -6.80 -21.69 -6.91
N ILE A 469 -6.12 -20.66 -7.36
CA ILE A 469 -4.77 -20.27 -6.94
C ILE A 469 -4.83 -18.79 -6.60
N THR A 470 -4.25 -18.41 -5.50
CA THR A 470 -4.18 -17.02 -5.07
C THR A 470 -2.76 -16.49 -5.18
N THR A 471 -2.62 -15.18 -5.39
CA THR A 471 -1.32 -14.51 -5.29
C THR A 471 -1.41 -13.35 -4.31
N ALA A 472 -0.33 -13.12 -3.57
CA ALA A 472 -0.20 -11.99 -2.67
C ALA A 472 1.24 -11.44 -2.72
N ASN A 473 1.42 -10.18 -2.39
CA ASN A 473 2.75 -9.61 -2.22
C ASN A 473 3.20 -9.76 -0.76
N THR A 474 2.27 -9.62 0.17
CA THR A 474 2.47 -9.70 1.62
C THR A 474 1.51 -10.70 2.25
N LEU A 475 1.75 -11.06 3.51
CA LEU A 475 0.82 -11.87 4.31
C LEU A 475 -0.22 -11.03 5.06
N ASN A 476 -0.33 -9.75 4.74
CA ASN A 476 -1.32 -8.88 5.35
C ASN A 476 -2.72 -9.16 4.77
N MET A 477 -3.33 -10.24 5.24
CA MET A 477 -4.67 -10.65 4.85
C MET A 477 -5.41 -11.25 6.05
N PRO A 478 -6.76 -11.27 6.04
CA PRO A 478 -7.54 -11.80 7.14
C PRO A 478 -7.21 -13.26 7.45
N GLN A 479 -7.07 -13.58 8.75
CA GLN A 479 -6.74 -14.92 9.25
C GLN A 479 -7.63 -16.03 8.66
N PRO A 480 -8.97 -15.87 8.55
CA PRO A 480 -9.84 -16.91 7.96
C PRO A 480 -9.49 -17.28 6.51
N LEU A 481 -8.91 -16.37 5.74
CA LEU A 481 -8.40 -16.66 4.39
C LEU A 481 -7.09 -17.44 4.47
N MET A 482 -6.17 -17.02 5.35
CA MET A 482 -4.87 -17.70 5.52
C MET A 482 -5.02 -19.14 5.96
N ASP A 483 -5.97 -19.43 6.84
CA ASP A 483 -6.23 -20.78 7.35
C ASP A 483 -6.69 -21.78 6.27
N ARG A 484 -7.19 -21.27 5.12
CA ARG A 484 -7.60 -22.07 3.96
C ARG A 484 -6.53 -22.17 2.87
N MET A 485 -5.40 -21.51 3.07
CA MET A 485 -4.35 -21.39 2.05
C MET A 485 -3.10 -22.19 2.44
N GLU A 486 -2.54 -22.89 1.47
CA GLU A 486 -1.19 -23.41 1.51
C GLU A 486 -0.24 -22.34 0.96
N ILE A 487 0.52 -21.72 1.86
CA ILE A 487 1.38 -20.59 1.53
C ILE A 487 2.70 -21.10 0.95
N ILE A 488 2.95 -20.77 -0.31
CA ILE A 488 4.23 -21.00 -0.98
C ILE A 488 4.94 -19.67 -1.15
N ARG A 489 6.03 -19.49 -0.42
CA ARG A 489 6.83 -18.26 -0.49
C ARG A 489 7.79 -18.29 -1.67
N LEU A 490 7.69 -17.28 -2.52
CA LEU A 490 8.63 -17.00 -3.60
C LEU A 490 9.59 -15.91 -3.13
N SER A 491 10.84 -16.25 -3.01
CA SER A 491 11.92 -15.29 -2.73
C SER A 491 12.32 -14.53 -4.00
N GLY A 492 13.11 -13.47 -3.82
CA GLY A 492 13.75 -12.77 -4.93
C GLY A 492 14.76 -13.65 -5.67
N TYR A 493 15.09 -13.23 -6.89
CA TYR A 493 16.09 -13.90 -7.74
C TYR A 493 17.50 -13.38 -7.47
N THR A 494 18.48 -14.27 -7.57
CA THR A 494 19.91 -13.92 -7.62
C THR A 494 20.22 -13.21 -8.96
N GLU A 495 21.40 -12.60 -9.04
CA GLU A 495 21.85 -11.97 -10.27
C GLU A 495 21.97 -12.99 -11.42
N ASP A 496 22.52 -14.18 -11.14
CA ASP A 496 22.66 -15.24 -12.13
C ASP A 496 21.30 -15.77 -12.59
N GLU A 497 20.35 -15.95 -11.65
CA GLU A 497 18.98 -16.33 -12.00
C GLU A 497 18.30 -15.26 -12.88
N LYS A 498 18.48 -13.97 -12.56
CA LYS A 498 17.95 -12.87 -13.39
C LYS A 498 18.57 -12.85 -14.79
N LEU A 499 19.87 -13.09 -14.89
CA LEU A 499 20.55 -13.20 -16.18
C LEU A 499 20.00 -14.34 -17.01
N GLU A 500 19.85 -15.53 -16.44
CA GLU A 500 19.31 -16.68 -17.13
C GLU A 500 17.83 -16.49 -17.54
N ILE A 501 17.01 -15.87 -16.65
CA ILE A 501 15.63 -15.50 -16.97
C ILE A 501 15.59 -14.47 -18.12
N ALA A 502 16.48 -13.50 -18.10
CA ALA A 502 16.56 -12.49 -19.15
C ALA A 502 16.87 -13.15 -20.51
N LYS A 503 17.86 -14.03 -20.56
CA LYS A 503 18.31 -14.73 -21.78
C LYS A 503 17.22 -15.65 -22.33
N ARG A 504 16.65 -16.51 -21.47
CA ARG A 504 15.72 -17.56 -21.90
C ARG A 504 14.32 -17.03 -22.22
N HIS A 505 13.87 -15.99 -21.48
CA HIS A 505 12.47 -15.58 -21.51
C HIS A 505 12.25 -14.11 -21.89
N LEU A 506 12.97 -13.16 -21.23
CA LEU A 506 12.61 -11.74 -21.37
C LEU A 506 13.03 -11.17 -22.73
N VAL A 507 14.26 -11.44 -23.19
CA VAL A 507 14.76 -10.91 -24.45
C VAL A 507 13.92 -11.44 -25.61
N SER A 508 13.68 -12.77 -25.67
CA SER A 508 12.85 -13.39 -26.71
C SER A 508 11.42 -12.87 -26.71
N LYS A 509 10.85 -12.62 -25.53
CA LYS A 509 9.53 -12.01 -25.37
C LYS A 509 9.51 -10.58 -25.91
N GLN A 510 10.48 -9.76 -25.52
CA GLN A 510 10.54 -8.36 -25.95
C GLN A 510 10.82 -8.20 -27.44
N VAL A 511 11.63 -9.09 -28.04
CA VAL A 511 11.83 -9.15 -29.49
C VAL A 511 10.49 -9.37 -30.20
N LYS A 512 9.70 -10.36 -29.75
CA LYS A 512 8.38 -10.65 -30.33
C LYS A 512 7.37 -9.52 -30.10
N ASP A 513 7.28 -9.00 -28.89
CA ASP A 513 6.31 -7.97 -28.51
C ASP A 513 6.53 -6.66 -29.26
N HIS A 514 7.77 -6.38 -29.68
CA HIS A 514 8.14 -5.18 -30.45
C HIS A 514 8.26 -5.44 -31.96
N GLY A 515 7.94 -6.65 -32.43
CA GLY A 515 7.93 -6.97 -33.87
C GLY A 515 9.32 -7.05 -34.51
N LEU A 516 10.36 -7.25 -33.70
CA LEU A 516 11.73 -7.48 -34.18
C LEU A 516 11.85 -8.92 -34.71
N LYS A 517 12.67 -9.10 -35.75
CA LYS A 517 13.04 -10.40 -36.28
C LYS A 517 14.20 -11.01 -35.47
N ASP A 518 14.35 -12.31 -35.56
CA ASP A 518 15.46 -13.01 -34.95
C ASP A 518 16.80 -12.47 -35.49
N GLY A 519 17.69 -12.07 -34.59
CA GLY A 519 19.01 -11.49 -34.92
C GLY A 519 19.04 -9.97 -35.11
N GLU A 520 17.90 -9.28 -35.18
CA GLU A 520 17.86 -7.80 -35.25
C GLU A 520 18.28 -7.13 -33.95
N LEU A 521 18.10 -7.80 -32.83
CA LEU A 521 18.55 -7.38 -31.49
C LEU A 521 19.34 -8.50 -30.82
N VAL A 522 20.60 -8.22 -30.49
CA VAL A 522 21.44 -9.10 -29.68
C VAL A 522 21.91 -8.31 -28.46
N ILE A 523 21.75 -8.85 -27.27
CA ILE A 523 22.24 -8.24 -26.03
C ILE A 523 23.25 -9.20 -25.43
N SER A 524 24.48 -8.72 -25.17
CA SER A 524 25.54 -9.55 -24.58
C SER A 524 25.23 -9.86 -23.12
N ASP A 525 25.81 -10.96 -22.61
CA ASP A 525 25.67 -11.36 -21.20
C ASP A 525 26.17 -10.27 -20.25
N ASP A 526 27.29 -9.62 -20.59
CA ASP A 526 27.86 -8.55 -19.79
C ASP A 526 26.95 -7.32 -19.78
N ALA A 527 26.35 -6.98 -20.92
CA ALA A 527 25.35 -5.90 -20.98
C ALA A 527 24.12 -6.22 -20.11
N LEU A 528 23.62 -7.47 -20.14
CA LEU A 528 22.51 -7.89 -19.28
C LEU A 528 22.88 -7.81 -17.79
N ARG A 529 24.10 -8.21 -17.41
CA ARG A 529 24.62 -8.05 -16.04
C ARG A 529 24.67 -6.58 -15.63
N ASP A 530 25.15 -5.73 -16.51
CA ASP A 530 25.18 -4.28 -16.25
C ASP A 530 23.77 -3.67 -16.16
N VAL A 531 22.81 -4.12 -16.96
CA VAL A 531 21.40 -3.72 -16.79
C VAL A 531 20.89 -4.12 -15.40
N ILE A 532 21.18 -5.34 -14.95
CA ILE A 532 20.76 -5.82 -13.63
C ILE A 532 21.39 -4.98 -12.51
N ARG A 533 22.70 -4.69 -12.61
CA ARG A 533 23.50 -4.03 -11.56
C ARG A 533 23.29 -2.53 -11.49
N LEU A 534 23.25 -1.87 -12.65
CA LEU A 534 23.38 -0.42 -12.77
C LEU A 534 22.07 0.28 -13.09
N TYR A 535 21.05 -0.43 -13.59
CA TYR A 535 19.78 0.16 -14.01
C TYR A 535 18.56 -0.39 -13.28
N THR A 536 18.70 -1.49 -12.54
CA THR A 536 17.59 -2.09 -11.79
C THR A 536 17.94 -2.36 -10.32
N ARG A 537 16.96 -2.14 -9.43
CA ARG A 537 17.05 -2.48 -8.00
C ARG A 537 15.71 -3.08 -7.60
N GLU A 538 15.59 -4.40 -7.69
CA GLU A 538 14.36 -5.13 -7.44
C GLU A 538 14.63 -6.59 -7.07
N ALA A 539 13.71 -7.21 -6.31
CA ALA A 539 13.77 -8.64 -6.01
C ALA A 539 13.42 -9.51 -7.23
N GLY A 540 12.49 -9.08 -8.06
CA GLY A 540 12.03 -9.77 -9.26
C GLY A 540 12.75 -9.34 -10.53
N VAL A 541 12.04 -9.42 -11.66
CA VAL A 541 12.56 -9.08 -13.00
C VAL A 541 11.67 -8.10 -13.77
N ARG A 542 10.75 -7.39 -13.09
CA ARG A 542 9.79 -6.49 -13.74
C ARG A 542 10.43 -5.22 -14.32
N ASN A 543 11.36 -4.62 -13.59
CA ASN A 543 12.08 -3.45 -14.06
C ASN A 543 13.15 -3.87 -15.09
N LEU A 544 13.79 -5.02 -14.90
CA LEU A 544 14.68 -5.61 -15.89
C LEU A 544 13.97 -5.80 -17.25
N GLU A 545 12.76 -6.34 -17.23
CA GLU A 545 11.93 -6.47 -18.43
C GLU A 545 11.63 -5.10 -19.08
N ARG A 546 11.36 -4.07 -18.26
CA ARG A 546 11.11 -2.69 -18.76
C ARG A 546 12.34 -2.07 -19.40
N GLU A 547 13.52 -2.27 -18.82
CA GLU A 547 14.76 -1.75 -19.41
C GLU A 547 15.12 -2.51 -20.70
N ILE A 548 14.94 -3.84 -20.77
CA ILE A 548 15.06 -4.62 -22.02
C ILE A 548 14.06 -4.12 -23.07
N ALA A 549 12.81 -3.85 -22.69
CA ALA A 549 11.81 -3.26 -23.59
C ALA A 549 12.22 -1.88 -24.11
N LYS A 550 12.92 -1.07 -23.29
CA LYS A 550 13.43 0.23 -23.72
C LYS A 550 14.53 0.08 -24.76
N ILE A 551 15.44 -0.90 -24.59
CA ILE A 551 16.44 -1.26 -25.58
C ILE A 551 15.77 -1.69 -26.88
N ALA A 552 14.80 -2.60 -26.81
CA ALA A 552 14.06 -3.09 -27.97
C ALA A 552 13.37 -1.95 -28.74
N ARG A 553 12.70 -1.02 -28.05
CA ARG A 553 12.08 0.17 -28.70
C ARG A 553 13.08 1.05 -29.42
N LYS A 554 14.24 1.32 -28.82
CA LYS A 554 15.28 2.11 -29.48
C LYS A 554 15.86 1.39 -30.71
N THR A 555 16.00 0.04 -30.61
CA THR A 555 16.43 -0.78 -31.75
C THR A 555 15.42 -0.69 -32.89
N VAL A 556 14.11 -0.87 -32.62
CA VAL A 556 13.06 -0.69 -33.63
C VAL A 556 13.15 0.69 -34.28
N THR A 557 13.33 1.74 -33.47
CA THR A 557 13.44 3.11 -33.98
C THR A 557 14.63 3.25 -34.93
N ALA A 558 15.78 2.67 -34.61
CA ALA A 558 16.98 2.74 -35.44
C ALA A 558 16.81 1.96 -36.77
N ILE A 559 16.14 0.81 -36.73
CA ILE A 559 15.85 -0.02 -37.92
C ILE A 559 14.83 0.67 -38.82
N VAL A 560 13.74 1.19 -38.29
CA VAL A 560 12.70 1.89 -39.06
C VAL A 560 13.24 3.18 -39.68
N ALA A 561 14.15 3.88 -38.98
CA ALA A 561 14.84 5.05 -39.49
C ALA A 561 15.93 4.73 -40.55
N GLY A 562 16.15 3.45 -40.87
CA GLY A 562 17.19 3.03 -41.81
C GLY A 562 18.62 3.23 -41.33
N LYS A 563 18.83 3.46 -40.02
CA LYS A 563 20.15 3.72 -39.42
C LYS A 563 20.93 2.42 -39.12
N ALA A 564 20.23 1.33 -38.95
CA ALA A 564 20.81 0.03 -38.67
C ALA A 564 19.92 -1.10 -39.25
N THR A 565 20.50 -2.24 -39.59
CA THR A 565 19.79 -3.48 -39.98
C THR A 565 19.70 -4.46 -38.81
N SER A 566 20.67 -4.37 -37.89
CA SER A 566 20.69 -5.11 -36.62
C SER A 566 21.44 -4.29 -35.58
N VAL A 567 21.19 -4.54 -34.32
CA VAL A 567 21.80 -3.86 -33.17
C VAL A 567 22.38 -4.89 -32.23
N THR A 568 23.65 -4.73 -31.89
CA THR A 568 24.31 -5.48 -30.80
C THR A 568 24.57 -4.55 -29.63
N VAL A 569 23.97 -4.87 -28.48
CA VAL A 569 24.15 -4.11 -27.24
C VAL A 569 25.19 -4.79 -26.37
N THR A 570 26.25 -4.04 -26.06
CA THR A 570 27.38 -4.42 -25.20
C THR A 570 27.40 -3.56 -23.95
N ALA A 571 28.24 -3.89 -22.96
CA ALA A 571 28.43 -3.07 -21.78
C ALA A 571 28.90 -1.64 -22.10
N GLU A 572 29.69 -1.47 -23.18
CA GLU A 572 30.28 -0.20 -23.60
C GLU A 572 29.26 0.77 -24.21
N ASN A 573 28.26 0.27 -24.97
CA ASN A 573 27.25 1.10 -25.64
C ASN A 573 25.90 1.12 -24.93
N LEU A 574 25.81 0.54 -23.74
CA LEU A 574 24.56 0.42 -22.98
C LEU A 574 23.97 1.78 -22.60
N ASP A 575 24.83 2.76 -22.33
CA ASP A 575 24.44 4.14 -21.97
C ASP A 575 23.69 4.85 -23.12
N ASP A 576 23.94 4.52 -24.39
CA ASP A 576 23.21 5.04 -25.56
C ASP A 576 21.73 4.63 -25.54
N TYR A 577 21.44 3.45 -24.97
CA TYR A 577 20.08 2.90 -24.90
C TYR A 577 19.36 3.26 -23.62
N LEU A 578 20.02 3.19 -22.47
CA LEU A 578 19.40 3.33 -21.16
C LEU A 578 19.64 4.69 -20.52
N GLY A 579 20.69 5.42 -20.95
CA GLY A 579 21.10 6.69 -20.39
C GLY A 579 22.00 6.50 -19.17
N VAL A 580 22.10 7.53 -18.35
CA VAL A 580 22.99 7.54 -17.16
C VAL A 580 22.66 6.38 -16.22
N LYS A 581 23.69 5.73 -15.70
CA LYS A 581 23.62 4.68 -14.68
C LYS A 581 22.87 5.21 -13.46
N ARG A 582 21.89 4.45 -12.99
CA ARG A 582 21.01 4.88 -11.89
C ARG A 582 21.49 4.42 -10.54
N PHE A 583 22.19 3.30 -10.51
CA PHE A 583 22.68 2.68 -9.29
C PHE A 583 24.17 2.46 -9.39
N ARG A 584 24.86 2.55 -8.26
CA ARG A 584 26.25 2.15 -8.15
C ARG A 584 26.28 0.72 -7.64
N PHE A 585 27.20 -0.08 -8.19
CA PHE A 585 27.43 -1.44 -7.73
C PHE A 585 28.64 -1.43 -6.80
N GLY A 586 28.53 -2.04 -5.62
CA GLY A 586 29.63 -2.12 -4.66
C GLY A 586 29.82 -0.82 -3.86
N GLU A 587 28.73 -0.27 -3.29
CA GLU A 587 28.79 0.87 -2.35
C GLU A 587 29.31 0.47 -0.96
N VAL A 588 30.40 -0.31 -0.91
CA VAL A 588 31.17 -0.47 0.31
C VAL A 588 32.08 0.75 0.43
N GLU A 589 32.12 1.37 1.60
CA GLU A 589 33.02 2.47 1.91
C GLU A 589 34.47 2.12 1.53
N ASP A 590 35.26 3.10 1.07
CA ASP A 590 36.61 2.85 0.60
C ASP A 590 37.60 2.55 1.75
N GLN A 591 37.25 2.87 2.97
CA GLN A 591 38.07 2.71 4.19
C GLN A 591 37.23 2.26 5.38
N ASP A 592 37.89 1.60 6.35
CA ASP A 592 37.30 1.31 7.66
C ASP A 592 37.04 2.62 8.38
N GLN A 593 35.93 2.76 9.07
CA GLN A 593 35.50 4.01 9.67
C GLN A 593 35.01 3.81 11.11
N ILE A 594 35.23 4.84 11.92
CA ILE A 594 34.75 4.88 13.30
C ILE A 594 33.25 5.23 13.27
N GLY A 595 32.45 4.45 13.98
CA GLY A 595 31.02 4.72 14.14
C GLY A 595 30.15 4.38 12.94
N VAL A 596 30.69 3.82 11.87
CA VAL A 596 29.94 3.47 10.66
C VAL A 596 29.84 1.95 10.52
N THR A 597 28.61 1.43 10.47
CA THR A 597 28.34 0.01 10.29
C THR A 597 27.37 -0.23 9.14
N THR A 598 27.56 -1.33 8.42
CA THR A 598 26.64 -1.78 7.38
C THR A 598 25.67 -2.79 7.97
N GLY A 599 24.41 -2.40 8.12
CA GLY A 599 23.28 -3.26 8.44
C GLY A 599 22.64 -3.85 7.18
N LEU A 600 21.78 -4.83 7.36
CA LEU A 600 20.99 -5.47 6.29
C LEU A 600 19.50 -5.31 6.57
N ALA A 601 18.80 -4.59 5.70
CA ALA A 601 17.35 -4.41 5.75
C ALA A 601 16.64 -5.33 4.76
N TRP A 602 15.40 -5.68 5.08
CA TRP A 602 14.47 -6.33 4.16
C TRP A 602 13.38 -5.33 3.77
N THR A 603 13.06 -5.27 2.50
CA THR A 603 11.98 -4.44 1.95
C THR A 603 11.11 -5.25 0.99
N GLU A 604 9.94 -4.75 0.64
CA GLU A 604 9.05 -5.39 -0.34
C GLU A 604 9.70 -5.58 -1.73
N VAL A 605 10.73 -4.81 -2.02
CA VAL A 605 11.48 -4.90 -3.30
C VAL A 605 12.75 -5.76 -3.18
N GLY A 606 13.04 -6.30 -2.00
CA GLY A 606 14.19 -7.17 -1.73
C GLY A 606 15.03 -6.71 -0.55
N GLY A 607 16.25 -7.27 -0.42
CA GLY A 607 17.20 -6.84 0.59
C GLY A 607 17.95 -5.57 0.17
N GLU A 608 18.28 -4.73 1.15
CA GLU A 608 19.04 -3.49 0.99
C GLU A 608 20.14 -3.37 2.03
N LEU A 609 21.23 -2.67 1.67
CA LEU A 609 22.25 -2.25 2.63
C LEU A 609 21.73 -1.05 3.41
N LEU A 610 22.01 -1.02 4.69
CA LEU A 610 21.59 0.03 5.61
C LEU A 610 22.82 0.57 6.32
N ASN A 611 23.32 1.72 5.90
CA ASN A 611 24.40 2.38 6.62
C ASN A 611 23.86 2.97 7.93
N ILE A 612 24.58 2.70 9.01
CA ILE A 612 24.27 3.19 10.35
C ILE A 612 25.49 3.98 10.83
N GLU A 613 25.30 5.25 11.04
CA GLU A 613 26.36 6.17 11.45
C GLU A 613 26.13 6.60 12.89
N ALA A 614 27.13 6.50 13.73
CA ALA A 614 27.11 7.02 15.10
C ALA A 614 28.25 8.00 15.30
N VAL A 615 27.96 9.14 15.92
CA VAL A 615 28.95 10.18 16.24
C VAL A 615 28.83 10.54 17.71
N LYS A 616 30.00 10.64 18.36
CA LYS A 616 30.13 11.14 19.75
C LYS A 616 30.51 12.61 19.74
N VAL A 617 29.74 13.43 20.43
CA VAL A 617 29.98 14.88 20.58
C VAL A 617 29.89 15.28 22.04
N PRO A 618 30.54 16.39 22.51
CA PRO A 618 30.36 16.89 23.85
C PRO A 618 28.86 17.16 24.15
N GLY A 619 28.36 16.68 25.31
CA GLY A 619 26.95 16.77 25.62
C GLY A 619 26.61 16.41 27.05
N LYS A 620 25.49 15.77 27.29
CA LYS A 620 24.92 15.42 28.59
C LYS A 620 24.61 13.94 28.75
N GLY A 621 25.24 13.06 27.98
CA GLY A 621 25.02 11.61 28.01
C GLY A 621 23.76 11.14 27.33
N LYS A 622 23.19 11.89 26.38
CA LYS A 622 21.97 11.52 25.65
C LYS A 622 22.30 10.76 24.38
N VAL A 623 21.52 9.72 24.08
CA VAL A 623 21.52 9.06 22.78
C VAL A 623 20.31 9.58 22.00
N THR A 624 20.55 10.08 20.80
CA THR A 624 19.53 10.63 19.91
C THR A 624 19.62 9.99 18.54
N ALA A 625 18.52 9.96 17.79
CA ALA A 625 18.47 9.31 16.50
C ALA A 625 17.74 10.11 15.43
N THR A 626 18.22 10.03 14.18
CA THR A 626 17.58 10.60 12.99
C THR A 626 17.55 9.61 11.82
N GLY A 627 16.72 9.83 10.79
CA GLY A 627 16.62 9.00 9.59
C GLY A 627 15.24 8.42 9.32
N LYS A 628 14.14 9.07 9.76
CA LYS A 628 12.74 8.58 9.66
C LYS A 628 12.57 7.16 10.22
N LEU A 629 13.11 6.96 11.42
CA LEU A 629 13.04 5.68 12.12
C LEU A 629 11.64 5.47 12.72
N GLY A 630 11.08 4.29 12.51
CA GLY A 630 9.88 3.82 13.20
C GLY A 630 10.14 3.54 14.70
N ASP A 631 9.08 3.24 15.43
CA ASP A 631 9.18 3.11 16.89
C ASP A 631 9.98 1.88 17.31
N VAL A 632 9.88 0.76 16.60
CA VAL A 632 10.67 -0.46 16.87
C VAL A 632 12.17 -0.20 16.71
N MET A 633 12.55 0.60 15.72
CA MET A 633 13.96 0.95 15.51
C MET A 633 14.50 1.89 16.61
N LYS A 634 13.67 2.82 17.09
CA LYS A 634 14.01 3.69 18.24
C LYS A 634 14.18 2.88 19.52
N GLU A 635 13.28 1.92 19.76
CA GLU A 635 13.41 0.97 20.89
C GLU A 635 14.71 0.16 20.80
N SER A 636 15.10 -0.28 19.61
CA SER A 636 16.35 -1.00 19.39
C SER A 636 17.58 -0.16 19.74
N ILE A 637 17.56 1.15 19.44
CA ILE A 637 18.62 2.08 19.86
C ILE A 637 18.68 2.22 21.37
N GLN A 638 17.53 2.33 22.03
CA GLN A 638 17.46 2.38 23.49
C GLN A 638 17.97 1.09 24.12
N ALA A 639 17.58 -0.06 23.58
CA ALA A 639 18.07 -1.36 24.05
C ALA A 639 19.59 -1.47 23.89
N ALA A 640 20.14 -0.99 22.77
CA ALA A 640 21.58 -0.91 22.55
C ALA A 640 22.28 0.00 23.57
N GLU A 641 21.72 1.18 23.85
CA GLU A 641 22.25 2.12 24.84
C GLU A 641 22.33 1.50 26.23
N PHE A 642 21.24 0.88 26.70
CA PHE A 642 21.23 0.24 28.01
C PHE A 642 22.16 -0.98 28.09
N PHE A 643 22.24 -1.78 27.04
CA PHE A 643 23.18 -2.88 26.92
C PHE A 643 24.62 -2.38 27.05
N ILE A 644 25.01 -1.35 26.29
CA ILE A 644 26.35 -0.76 26.30
C ILE A 644 26.69 -0.23 27.70
N LYS A 645 25.78 0.52 28.30
CA LYS A 645 25.96 1.02 29.68
C LYS A 645 26.15 -0.09 30.70
N SER A 646 25.43 -1.21 30.56
CA SER A 646 25.55 -2.37 31.45
C SER A 646 26.87 -3.13 31.31
N ARG A 647 27.55 -3.01 30.15
CA ARG A 647 28.80 -3.67 29.81
C ARG A 647 29.95 -2.69 29.58
N ALA A 648 29.81 -1.44 29.98
CA ALA A 648 30.74 -0.36 29.71
C ALA A 648 32.19 -0.73 30.10
N GLN A 649 32.39 -1.32 31.28
CA GLN A 649 33.70 -1.75 31.74
C GLN A 649 34.37 -2.77 30.83
N SER A 650 33.61 -3.74 30.32
CA SER A 650 34.12 -4.78 29.38
C SER A 650 34.57 -4.19 28.05
N TYR A 651 33.99 -3.08 27.64
CA TYR A 651 34.31 -2.40 26.38
C TYR A 651 35.27 -1.22 26.55
N GLY A 652 35.88 -1.07 27.74
CA GLY A 652 36.79 0.04 28.00
C GLY A 652 36.11 1.40 28.00
N ILE A 653 34.82 1.47 28.29
CA ILE A 653 34.03 2.69 28.29
C ILE A 653 33.91 3.22 29.70
N ASP A 654 34.42 4.45 29.95
CA ASP A 654 34.21 5.18 31.18
C ASP A 654 32.84 5.86 31.18
N LEU A 655 31.94 5.47 32.09
CA LEU A 655 30.59 6.00 32.20
C LEU A 655 30.57 7.50 32.65
N GLU A 656 31.58 7.95 33.42
CA GLU A 656 31.67 9.35 33.80
C GLU A 656 32.06 10.24 32.63
N GLU A 657 32.94 9.73 31.77
CA GLU A 657 33.31 10.37 30.51
C GLU A 657 32.15 10.32 29.49
N LEU A 658 31.47 9.19 29.40
CA LEU A 658 30.30 9.05 28.53
C LEU A 658 29.16 10.00 28.93
N ALA A 659 28.98 10.26 30.22
CA ALA A 659 27.97 11.22 30.71
C ALA A 659 28.20 12.67 30.24
N LYS A 660 29.42 12.99 29.77
CA LYS A 660 29.80 14.30 29.22
C LYS A 660 29.68 14.39 27.70
N HIS A 661 29.24 13.30 27.06
CA HIS A 661 29.12 13.23 25.61
C HIS A 661 27.76 12.74 25.20
N ASP A 662 27.18 13.35 24.19
CA ASP A 662 25.99 12.85 23.52
C ASP A 662 26.40 11.95 22.34
N VAL A 663 25.61 10.92 22.06
CA VAL A 663 25.80 10.05 20.89
C VAL A 663 24.61 10.27 19.96
N HIS A 664 24.91 10.60 18.72
CA HIS A 664 23.88 10.73 17.69
C HIS A 664 23.97 9.59 16.68
N VAL A 665 22.87 8.85 16.53
CA VAL A 665 22.79 7.77 15.54
C VAL A 665 21.99 8.28 14.35
N HIS A 666 22.58 8.21 13.18
CA HIS A 666 21.93 8.59 11.94
C HIS A 666 21.84 7.39 10.99
N VAL A 667 20.65 7.19 10.40
CA VAL A 667 20.47 6.21 9.33
C VAL A 667 20.07 6.97 8.07
N PRO A 668 21.01 7.14 7.10
CA PRO A 668 20.78 7.90 5.88
C PRO A 668 19.57 7.44 5.07
N GLU A 669 19.24 8.15 3.97
CA GLU A 669 18.06 7.93 3.13
C GLU A 669 16.72 8.24 3.80
N GLY A 670 16.56 9.46 4.32
CA GLY A 670 15.35 9.95 5.00
C GLY A 670 14.08 9.96 4.12
N ALA A 671 14.15 9.65 2.83
CA ALA A 671 12.99 9.54 1.95
C ALA A 671 12.16 8.27 2.22
N THR A 672 12.81 7.19 2.68
CA THR A 672 12.18 5.90 2.95
C THR A 672 12.02 5.68 4.46
N PRO A 673 10.79 5.49 4.97
CA PRO A 673 10.59 5.09 6.37
C PRO A 673 11.27 3.75 6.65
N LYS A 674 11.95 3.66 7.79
CA LYS A 674 12.67 2.45 8.23
C LYS A 674 12.12 2.01 9.57
N ASP A 675 11.74 0.75 9.67
CA ASP A 675 11.29 0.16 10.94
C ASP A 675 11.68 -1.32 11.03
N GLY A 676 11.91 -1.80 12.25
CA GLY A 676 12.21 -3.20 12.51
C GLY A 676 13.37 -3.39 13.49
N PRO A 677 13.37 -4.51 14.23
CA PRO A 677 14.36 -4.76 15.29
C PRO A 677 15.71 -5.28 14.75
N SER A 678 15.78 -5.70 13.49
CA SER A 678 16.95 -6.43 12.93
C SER A 678 18.22 -5.59 12.74
N ALA A 679 18.18 -4.28 12.98
CA ALA A 679 19.34 -3.40 12.94
C ALA A 679 20.04 -3.27 14.31
N GLY A 680 19.53 -3.89 15.36
CA GLY A 680 20.00 -3.73 16.74
C GLY A 680 21.48 -4.04 16.93
N VAL A 681 22.00 -5.11 16.32
CA VAL A 681 23.44 -5.45 16.38
C VAL A 681 24.27 -4.37 15.70
N GLY A 682 23.86 -3.88 14.52
CA GLY A 682 24.57 -2.82 13.82
C GLY A 682 24.57 -1.50 14.61
N MET A 683 23.45 -1.14 15.23
CA MET A 683 23.35 0.04 16.09
C MET A 683 24.27 -0.06 17.30
N ALA A 684 24.30 -1.21 17.99
CA ALA A 684 25.18 -1.44 19.13
C ALA A 684 26.65 -1.33 18.70
N THR A 685 27.01 -1.96 17.60
CA THR A 685 28.39 -1.95 17.06
C THR A 685 28.80 -0.52 16.67
N SER A 686 27.95 0.22 15.98
CA SER A 686 28.20 1.62 15.58
C SER A 686 28.39 2.52 16.80
N ILE A 687 27.54 2.41 17.82
CA ILE A 687 27.64 3.19 19.05
C ILE A 687 28.93 2.84 19.82
N ILE A 688 29.25 1.54 19.99
CA ILE A 688 30.47 1.10 20.67
C ILE A 688 31.71 1.62 19.93
N SER A 689 31.74 1.48 18.60
CA SER A 689 32.81 2.02 17.77
C SER A 689 33.00 3.53 17.96
N ALA A 690 31.91 4.30 17.92
CA ALA A 690 31.93 5.75 18.09
C ALA A 690 32.40 6.18 19.50
N ILE A 691 32.08 5.40 20.54
CA ILE A 691 32.49 5.70 21.91
C ILE A 691 33.94 5.30 22.14
N SER A 692 34.34 4.08 21.72
CA SER A 692 35.68 3.54 21.95
C SER A 692 36.75 4.09 20.98
N GLY A 693 36.31 4.68 19.85
CA GLY A 693 37.23 5.15 18.81
C GLY A 693 37.86 4.03 17.95
N ILE A 694 37.29 2.83 17.98
CA ILE A 694 37.74 1.67 17.21
C ILE A 694 36.99 1.63 15.88
N GLU A 695 37.71 1.50 14.78
CA GLU A 695 37.15 1.42 13.45
C GLU A 695 36.36 0.12 13.22
N VAL A 696 35.28 0.21 12.44
CA VAL A 696 34.49 -0.93 11.97
C VAL A 696 35.02 -1.34 10.60
N ARG A 697 35.20 -2.61 10.37
CA ARG A 697 35.59 -3.17 9.08
C ARG A 697 34.55 -2.92 8.01
N ARG A 698 34.93 -2.29 6.92
CA ARG A 698 34.07 -1.94 5.78
C ARG A 698 33.45 -3.13 5.05
N ASP A 699 34.15 -4.29 5.08
CA ASP A 699 33.74 -5.48 4.36
C ASP A 699 32.74 -6.37 5.14
N VAL A 700 32.32 -5.92 6.32
CA VAL A 700 31.44 -6.65 7.22
C VAL A 700 30.05 -6.02 7.24
N ALA A 701 29.03 -6.83 6.96
CA ALA A 701 27.65 -6.46 7.28
C ALA A 701 27.10 -7.29 8.40
N MET A 702 26.05 -6.78 9.04
CA MET A 702 25.44 -7.48 10.15
C MET A 702 23.92 -7.31 10.19
N THR A 703 23.26 -8.30 10.77
CA THR A 703 21.83 -8.24 11.06
C THR A 703 21.51 -9.04 12.29
N GLY A 704 20.61 -8.53 13.12
CA GLY A 704 20.18 -9.19 14.35
C GLY A 704 19.47 -8.23 15.27
N GLU A 705 18.47 -8.73 15.98
CA GLU A 705 17.86 -8.03 17.10
C GLU A 705 18.69 -8.25 18.34
N ILE A 706 18.81 -7.24 19.20
CA ILE A 706 19.57 -7.38 20.44
C ILE A 706 18.67 -7.33 21.66
N THR A 707 19.02 -8.10 22.69
CA THR A 707 18.42 -8.01 24.01
C THR A 707 19.28 -7.16 24.96
N LEU A 708 18.71 -6.69 26.06
CA LEU A 708 19.42 -5.96 27.13
C LEU A 708 20.61 -6.75 27.74
N ARG A 709 20.68 -8.04 27.48
CA ARG A 709 21.79 -8.93 27.93
C ARG A 709 22.80 -9.23 26.84
N GLY A 710 22.63 -8.64 25.65
CA GLY A 710 23.56 -8.82 24.52
C GLY A 710 23.32 -10.09 23.71
N ARG A 711 22.23 -10.84 23.92
CA ARG A 711 21.87 -11.94 23.01
C ARG A 711 21.40 -11.42 21.69
N VAL A 712 21.82 -12.09 20.63
CA VAL A 712 21.39 -11.79 19.25
C VAL A 712 20.22 -12.71 18.90
N LEU A 713 19.04 -12.13 18.64
CA LEU A 713 17.81 -12.83 18.32
C LEU A 713 17.63 -13.01 16.81
N PRO A 714 16.89 -14.06 16.39
CA PRO A 714 16.67 -14.37 14.99
C PRO A 714 15.86 -13.30 14.25
N ILE A 715 16.09 -13.21 12.94
CA ILE A 715 15.48 -12.24 12.05
C ILE A 715 14.79 -12.93 10.87
N GLY A 716 13.89 -12.18 10.20
CA GLY A 716 13.29 -12.59 8.94
C GLY A 716 14.03 -12.08 7.71
N GLY A 717 13.75 -12.71 6.54
CA GLY A 717 14.28 -12.26 5.25
C GLY A 717 15.79 -12.48 5.07
N LEU A 718 16.35 -13.54 5.66
CA LEU A 718 17.79 -13.79 5.61
C LEU A 718 18.31 -13.93 4.17
N LYS A 719 17.56 -14.62 3.30
CA LYS A 719 17.96 -14.81 1.89
C LYS A 719 18.10 -13.47 1.17
N GLU A 720 17.12 -12.60 1.27
CA GLU A 720 17.13 -11.28 0.65
C GLU A 720 18.27 -10.41 1.18
N LYS A 721 18.55 -10.49 2.48
CA LYS A 721 19.64 -9.77 3.14
C LYS A 721 21.01 -10.24 2.65
N LEU A 722 21.24 -11.55 2.54
CA LEU A 722 22.49 -12.09 2.00
C LEU A 722 22.68 -11.75 0.52
N LEU A 723 21.59 -11.75 -0.27
CA LEU A 723 21.64 -11.30 -1.67
C LEU A 723 21.98 -9.81 -1.78
N ALA A 724 21.54 -8.99 -0.83
CA ALA A 724 21.92 -7.57 -0.78
C ALA A 724 23.40 -7.41 -0.42
N ALA A 725 23.89 -8.16 0.55
CA ALA A 725 25.29 -8.15 0.95
C ALA A 725 26.20 -8.55 -0.22
N GLN A 726 25.86 -9.61 -0.94
CA GLN A 726 26.61 -10.04 -2.13
C GLN A 726 26.61 -8.98 -3.23
N ARG A 727 25.45 -8.38 -3.52
CA ARG A 727 25.32 -7.29 -4.51
C ARG A 727 26.13 -6.06 -4.11
N GLY A 728 26.19 -5.77 -2.81
CA GLY A 728 26.96 -4.65 -2.26
C GLY A 728 28.46 -4.86 -2.25
N GLY A 729 28.95 -6.06 -2.63
CA GLY A 729 30.39 -6.36 -2.64
C GLY A 729 30.98 -6.65 -1.27
N LEU A 730 30.13 -6.93 -0.26
CA LEU A 730 30.58 -7.34 1.08
C LEU A 730 31.17 -8.75 1.05
N THR A 731 32.12 -9.01 1.92
CA THR A 731 32.78 -10.33 2.02
C THR A 731 32.33 -11.13 3.23
N THR A 732 31.97 -10.45 4.32
CA THR A 732 31.58 -11.09 5.57
C THR A 732 30.21 -10.63 6.02
N VAL A 733 29.37 -11.56 6.47
CA VAL A 733 28.02 -11.25 7.01
C VAL A 733 27.82 -11.92 8.34
N LEU A 734 27.51 -11.12 9.37
CA LEU A 734 27.17 -11.62 10.70
C LEU A 734 25.65 -11.84 10.77
N ILE A 735 25.25 -13.06 11.12
CA ILE A 735 23.83 -13.46 11.24
C ILE A 735 23.56 -13.99 12.64
N PRO A 736 22.32 -13.93 13.14
CA PRO A 736 21.98 -14.60 14.39
C PRO A 736 22.19 -16.11 14.28
N LYS A 737 22.73 -16.72 15.33
CA LYS A 737 22.97 -18.17 15.39
C LYS A 737 21.72 -18.98 15.12
N ASP A 738 20.58 -18.55 15.63
CA ASP A 738 19.29 -19.23 15.43
C ASP A 738 18.81 -19.20 13.96
N ASN A 739 19.39 -18.35 13.10
CA ASN A 739 19.14 -18.33 11.67
C ASN A 739 20.10 -19.25 10.87
N GLU A 740 21.02 -19.97 11.51
CA GLU A 740 21.90 -20.93 10.81
C GLU A 740 21.08 -22.00 10.06
N LYS A 741 19.95 -22.42 10.62
CA LYS A 741 19.00 -23.33 9.96
C LYS A 741 18.47 -22.80 8.63
N ASP A 742 18.33 -21.48 8.48
CA ASP A 742 17.77 -20.84 7.29
C ASP A 742 18.79 -20.83 6.14
N LEU A 743 20.08 -21.13 6.41
CA LEU A 743 21.13 -21.30 5.40
C LEU A 743 20.86 -22.47 4.45
N ALA A 744 20.03 -23.44 4.85
CA ALA A 744 19.57 -24.52 3.98
C ALA A 744 18.77 -24.01 2.76
N ASP A 745 18.18 -22.80 2.88
CA ASP A 745 17.37 -22.19 1.82
C ASP A 745 18.16 -21.21 0.95
N ILE A 746 19.45 -20.99 1.26
CA ILE A 746 20.32 -20.06 0.55
C ILE A 746 21.02 -20.79 -0.60
N PRO A 747 21.02 -20.23 -1.81
CA PRO A 747 21.75 -20.80 -2.95
C PRO A 747 23.25 -20.93 -2.69
N ASP A 748 23.87 -21.99 -3.21
CA ASP A 748 25.29 -22.29 -2.95
C ASP A 748 26.23 -21.24 -3.50
N ASN A 749 25.90 -20.58 -4.60
CA ASN A 749 26.69 -19.47 -5.14
C ASN A 749 26.75 -18.26 -4.19
N VAL A 750 25.70 -18.01 -3.40
CA VAL A 750 25.68 -16.95 -2.38
C VAL A 750 26.52 -17.38 -1.16
N LYS A 751 26.34 -18.63 -0.71
CA LYS A 751 27.12 -19.19 0.41
C LYS A 751 28.62 -19.24 0.14
N SER A 752 29.01 -19.52 -1.11
CA SER A 752 30.42 -19.56 -1.50
C SER A 752 31.04 -18.16 -1.70
N ALA A 753 30.23 -17.15 -2.00
CA ALA A 753 30.69 -15.78 -2.21
C ALA A 753 30.82 -14.97 -0.90
N LEU A 754 30.17 -15.40 0.19
CA LEU A 754 30.12 -14.69 1.47
C LEU A 754 30.67 -15.57 2.60
N LYS A 755 31.50 -15.00 3.46
CA LYS A 755 31.85 -15.58 4.74
C LYS A 755 30.72 -15.31 5.73
N ILE A 756 29.82 -16.26 5.93
CA ILE A 756 28.68 -16.13 6.83
C ILE A 756 29.12 -16.57 8.23
N VAL A 757 28.99 -15.69 9.22
CA VAL A 757 29.41 -15.92 10.60
C VAL A 757 28.17 -15.89 11.51
N PRO A 758 27.74 -17.03 12.05
CA PRO A 758 26.68 -17.09 13.05
C PRO A 758 27.17 -16.51 14.39
N VAL A 759 26.41 -15.59 14.98
CA VAL A 759 26.72 -14.96 16.27
C VAL A 759 25.54 -15.14 17.24
N ALA A 760 25.84 -15.51 18.47
CA ALA A 760 24.86 -15.67 19.56
C ALA A 760 24.84 -14.46 20.48
N MET A 761 25.96 -13.77 20.62
CA MET A 761 26.14 -12.61 21.48
C MET A 761 26.72 -11.44 20.70
N VAL A 762 26.45 -10.23 21.18
CA VAL A 762 27.01 -8.99 20.59
C VAL A 762 28.53 -8.97 20.70
N ASP A 763 29.12 -9.55 21.75
CA ASP A 763 30.56 -9.64 21.90
C ASP A 763 31.22 -10.37 20.71
N GLU A 764 30.62 -11.47 20.23
CA GLU A 764 31.10 -12.21 19.06
C GLU A 764 30.99 -11.35 17.78
N ALA A 765 29.92 -10.54 17.68
CA ALA A 765 29.75 -9.63 16.56
C ALA A 765 30.79 -8.53 16.58
N LEU A 766 31.12 -7.96 17.73
CA LEU A 766 32.17 -6.94 17.91
C LEU A 766 33.54 -7.48 17.53
N SER A 767 33.92 -8.68 18.02
CA SER A 767 35.18 -9.31 17.65
C SER A 767 35.35 -9.57 16.16
N ALA A 768 34.25 -9.82 15.44
CA ALA A 768 34.26 -10.02 13.99
C ALA A 768 34.22 -8.70 13.17
N ALA A 769 33.55 -7.67 13.71
CA ALA A 769 33.29 -6.43 12.98
C ALA A 769 34.30 -5.32 13.24
N LEU A 770 34.86 -5.23 14.43
CA LEU A 770 35.85 -4.21 14.78
C LEU A 770 37.25 -4.61 14.30
N VAL A 771 38.09 -3.62 13.97
CA VAL A 771 39.48 -3.84 13.54
C VAL A 771 40.29 -4.48 14.66
N HIS A 772 40.01 -4.12 15.92
CA HIS A 772 40.58 -4.76 17.12
C HIS A 772 39.50 -4.75 18.24
N GLU A 773 39.65 -5.68 19.17
CA GLU A 773 38.72 -5.81 20.29
C GLU A 773 38.86 -4.67 21.27
N PRO A 774 37.72 -4.20 21.86
CA PRO A 774 37.78 -3.23 22.95
C PRO A 774 38.61 -3.76 24.14
N VAL A 775 39.47 -2.95 24.72
CA VAL A 775 40.23 -3.32 25.90
C VAL A 775 39.46 -2.95 27.15
N PRO A 776 39.22 -3.92 28.08
CA PRO A 776 38.45 -3.65 29.30
C PRO A 776 39.05 -2.49 30.12
N PHE A 777 38.21 -1.63 30.67
CA PHE A 777 38.65 -0.55 31.55
C PHE A 777 39.11 -1.12 32.90
N ALA A 778 40.38 -0.99 33.20
CA ALA A 778 40.91 -1.40 34.48
C ALA A 778 40.56 -0.34 35.54
N ILE A 779 39.66 -0.64 36.46
CA ILE A 779 39.43 0.20 37.65
C ILE A 779 40.66 0.03 38.58
N SER A 780 41.50 1.04 38.59
CA SER A 780 42.57 1.11 39.61
C SER A 780 41.90 1.41 40.94
N GLY A 781 41.69 0.38 41.80
CA GLY A 781 41.29 0.62 43.19
C GLY A 781 40.25 -0.27 43.87
N LEU A 782 39.96 -1.48 43.34
CA LEU A 782 39.27 -2.46 44.16
C LEU A 782 40.26 -3.56 44.61
N PRO A 783 40.36 -3.87 45.94
CA PRO A 783 41.21 -4.95 46.41
C PRO A 783 40.69 -6.30 45.84
N ASP A 784 41.63 -7.15 45.45
CA ASP A 784 41.41 -8.51 44.98
C ASP A 784 40.44 -9.23 45.96
N MET A 785 39.21 -9.48 45.54
CA MET A 785 38.38 -10.46 46.18
C MET A 785 38.88 -11.83 45.77
N VAL A 786 39.64 -12.44 46.64
CA VAL A 786 40.06 -13.82 46.56
C VAL A 786 38.87 -14.75 46.22
N THR A 787 38.93 -15.34 45.07
CA THR A 787 38.03 -16.42 44.72
C THR A 787 38.38 -17.63 45.56
N GLU A 788 37.74 -17.83 46.70
CA GLU A 788 37.77 -19.13 47.37
C GLU A 788 37.04 -20.17 46.49
N SER A 789 37.82 -21.10 46.02
CA SER A 789 37.37 -22.32 45.36
C SER A 789 36.54 -23.13 46.34
N GLY A 790 35.23 -23.13 46.24
CA GLY A 790 34.32 -23.99 46.94
C GLY A 790 34.43 -25.44 46.42
N PRO A 791 34.21 -26.47 47.31
CA PRO A 791 34.58 -27.83 46.99
C PRO A 791 33.60 -28.50 46.01
N THR A 792 34.24 -29.34 45.19
CA THR A 792 33.60 -30.34 44.31
C THR A 792 32.64 -31.22 45.09
N VAL A 793 31.37 -31.23 44.76
CA VAL A 793 30.42 -32.25 45.27
C VAL A 793 30.24 -33.34 44.21
N ALA A 794 30.59 -34.56 44.62
CA ALA A 794 30.47 -35.74 43.79
C ALA A 794 28.98 -36.13 43.58
N GLU A 795 28.75 -36.72 42.41
CA GLU A 795 27.48 -37.36 42.03
C GLU A 795 27.06 -38.45 43.04
N THR A 796 25.81 -38.43 43.42
CA THR A 796 25.08 -39.66 43.78
C THR A 796 23.73 -39.61 43.07
N VAL A 797 23.55 -40.61 42.24
CA VAL A 797 22.29 -41.04 41.62
C VAL A 797 21.43 -41.67 42.68
N GLU A 798 20.19 -41.23 42.84
CA GLU A 798 19.09 -42.06 43.27
C GLU A 798 17.76 -41.68 42.64
N ASN A 799 17.15 -42.75 42.19
CA ASN A 799 15.92 -42.86 41.41
C ASN A 799 14.71 -42.88 42.35
N SER A 800 13.62 -42.16 42.05
CA SER A 800 12.21 -42.54 42.33
C SER A 800 11.35 -41.33 41.93
N GLY A 801 10.48 -41.43 41.01
CA GLY A 801 9.23 -42.17 41.05
C GLY A 801 8.07 -41.23 41.21
N ASP A 802 7.31 -41.05 40.13
CA ASP A 802 5.85 -40.88 40.05
C ASP A 802 5.10 -39.54 40.39
N ILE A 803 4.28 -39.18 39.39
CA ILE A 803 2.82 -38.75 39.48
C ILE A 803 2.62 -37.22 39.70
N VAL A 804 1.81 -36.48 38.94
CA VAL A 804 0.50 -36.47 38.29
C VAL A 804 0.27 -35.10 37.66
N ALA A 805 -0.47 -35.13 36.57
CA ALA A 805 -1.01 -34.00 35.81
C ALA A 805 -1.95 -33.08 36.59
N HIS A 806 -1.91 -31.81 36.18
CA HIS A 806 -3.15 -31.06 35.93
C HIS A 806 -2.90 -30.04 34.83
#